data_f87dd2fff46b1e70d6bbad88ed20ac83
#
_entry.id   f87dd2fff46b1e70d6bbad88ed20ac83
#
_cell.length_a   1.000
_cell.length_b   1.000
_cell.length_c   1.000
_cell.angle_alpha   90.00
_cell.angle_beta   90.00
_cell.angle_gamma   90.00
#
_symmetry.space_group_name_H-M   'P 1'
#
loop_
_entity.id
_entity.type
_entity.pdbx_description
1 polymer ?
#
loop_
_entity_poly.entity_id
_entity_poly.type
_entity_poly.pdbx_seq_one_letter_code
_entity_poly.pdbx_strand_id
1 'polypeptide(L)'
;MRFFLIITFFSILFNQKTIGQIRYDLNNKNDEQITISYTNPKEYEIAELDVIGEKYLDEIALKSLSGLKVGDRISIPGESISGAIKKLWKQGIIGDIKILIRKIEGDKVFLSIVLKERPRLSTFQIDGVGKTQKTEITEKINLIRGRIVTDATIKNTQNTIENFFKKKGFFNADVKIKEVEDKDVANSIKLIISVDKNKKVKINNIYFDGNSNFSDAKLKGKLKKSGERVRVDIFRETFGKLLQLIKPKNLFGVKKGIEKESSIKFITDNTKINFLKSSKFISKEFRGDKDNLIMFYQSKGFRDAKITNEKIIKSGDFVDINIDIDPGRKYYFRNINWTGNYIYNEDILNEVLAIKKGDIYDTETLEKKITYNPKGSDVSSLYQDNGYLFSNIQPIEVGVIGDSIDIEMRVYEGAQATINQIFIKGNDRTSDHVIRRELRTIPGQKYNRSELIRTQRELSQLGYFDPESINPVPVPNPQNETVDITWELKEKPSDQVELSGGWGGYFGFVGTVGLSFSNFSVKNIKDFSKWRPLPVGDGQKLSVRVQANGRQFQTYSFTFSEPWLGGRKPNNFSINYSYSVNRMLDFFGSGRYNPYGGYGGYGGYGGYGGYGGYGGYGGYGGYGGYGGYGGYGGYGGYGGY
;
A
#
# COMPACT_ATOMS: atom_id res chain seq x y z
N MET A 1 -34.04 46.09 22.94
CA MET A 1 -35.38 45.59 22.68
C MET A 1 -35.51 44.81 21.35
N ARG A 2 -34.40 44.23 20.82
CA ARG A 2 -34.40 43.39 19.61
C ARG A 2 -33.91 41.96 19.86
N PHE A 3 -33.63 41.58 21.11
CA PHE A 3 -33.11 40.23 21.47
C PHE A 3 -34.18 39.33 22.12
N PHE A 4 -35.34 39.84 22.40
CA PHE A 4 -36.43 39.09 23.07
C PHE A 4 -37.44 38.49 22.08
N LEU A 5 -37.38 38.86 20.78
CA LEU A 5 -38.33 38.41 19.74
C LEU A 5 -37.84 37.16 18.97
N ILE A 6 -36.57 36.74 19.16
CA ILE A 6 -36.01 35.56 18.50
C ILE A 6 -36.19 34.29 19.35
N ILE A 7 -36.33 34.42 20.66
CA ILE A 7 -36.52 33.25 21.56
C ILE A 7 -37.96 32.74 21.57
N THR A 8 -38.93 33.60 21.29
CA THR A 8 -40.34 33.18 21.20
C THR A 8 -40.70 32.51 19.85
N PHE A 9 -39.90 32.70 18.82
CA PHE A 9 -40.12 32.02 17.52
C PHE A 9 -39.50 30.62 17.45
N PHE A 10 -38.54 30.32 18.33
CA PHE A 10 -37.86 29.00 18.36
C PHE A 10 -38.56 27.99 19.29
N SER A 11 -39.42 28.43 20.20
CA SER A 11 -40.19 27.56 21.10
C SER A 11 -41.51 27.02 20.50
N ILE A 12 -41.90 27.47 19.30
CA ILE A 12 -43.10 26.98 18.60
C ILE A 12 -42.75 25.84 17.60
N LEU A 13 -41.48 25.62 17.29
CA LEU A 13 -41.05 24.63 16.31
C LEU A 13 -40.67 23.24 16.89
N PHE A 14 -40.74 23.05 18.22
CA PHE A 14 -40.32 21.79 18.86
C PHE A 14 -41.43 20.99 19.55
N ASN A 15 -42.71 21.24 19.21
CA ASN A 15 -43.83 20.45 19.73
C ASN A 15 -44.65 19.82 18.57
N GLN A 16 -43.97 19.20 17.60
CA GLN A 16 -44.65 18.24 16.75
C GLN A 16 -44.48 16.84 17.34
N LYS A 17 -45.40 16.46 18.25
CA LYS A 17 -45.67 15.07 18.54
C LYS A 17 -46.05 14.41 17.19
N THR A 18 -45.34 13.37 16.84
CA THR A 18 -45.69 12.47 15.72
C THR A 18 -47.06 11.85 16.00
N ILE A 19 -48.11 12.52 15.56
CA ILE A 19 -49.48 12.00 15.52
C ILE A 19 -49.54 11.16 14.28
N GLY A 20 -49.76 9.86 14.44
CA GLY A 20 -50.05 8.96 13.31
C GLY A 20 -51.25 9.56 12.54
N GLN A 21 -51.00 9.97 11.30
CA GLN A 21 -51.98 10.69 10.51
C GLN A 21 -53.07 9.74 10.02
N ILE A 22 -54.24 9.80 10.61
CA ILE A 22 -55.47 9.37 9.97
C ILE A 22 -55.91 10.56 9.12
N ARG A 23 -55.81 10.47 7.80
CA ARG A 23 -56.32 11.47 6.84
C ARG A 23 -57.65 11.02 6.26
N TYR A 24 -58.55 11.97 6.12
CA TYR A 24 -59.83 11.79 5.40
C TYR A 24 -59.67 12.16 3.92
N ASP A 25 -60.32 11.41 3.04
CA ASP A 25 -60.45 11.78 1.63
C ASP A 25 -61.63 12.73 1.47
N LEU A 26 -61.36 14.00 1.13
CA LEU A 26 -62.32 15.08 1.08
C LEU A 26 -63.11 15.19 -0.25
N ASN A 27 -63.09 14.17 -1.10
CA ASN A 27 -63.68 14.25 -2.42
C ASN A 27 -65.15 13.81 -2.52
N ASN A 28 -65.82 13.51 -1.41
CA ASN A 28 -67.26 13.19 -1.47
C ASN A 28 -68.10 14.29 -0.82
N LYS A 29 -68.95 14.95 -1.57
CA LYS A 29 -69.69 16.16 -1.25
C LYS A 29 -70.85 15.99 -0.25
N ASN A 30 -71.01 14.82 0.41
CA ASN A 30 -72.17 14.53 1.29
C ASN A 30 -71.79 13.72 2.54
N ASP A 31 -70.68 14.03 3.21
CA ASP A 31 -70.34 13.26 4.40
C ASP A 31 -70.35 14.08 5.67
N GLU A 32 -71.12 13.60 6.65
CA GLU A 32 -71.02 13.99 8.07
C GLU A 32 -69.57 13.91 8.50
N GLN A 33 -69.06 14.97 9.13
CA GLN A 33 -67.67 15.00 9.65
C GLN A 33 -67.49 13.86 10.66
N ILE A 34 -66.79 12.82 10.28
CA ILE A 34 -66.41 11.71 11.15
C ILE A 34 -65.41 12.21 12.16
N THR A 35 -65.90 12.54 13.37
CA THR A 35 -65.03 12.99 14.48
C THR A 35 -64.56 11.78 15.28
N ILE A 36 -63.27 11.44 15.16
CA ILE A 36 -62.65 10.36 15.93
C ILE A 36 -62.10 10.93 17.24
N SER A 37 -62.63 10.48 18.36
CA SER A 37 -62.16 10.85 19.68
C SER A 37 -61.02 9.90 20.14
N TYR A 38 -59.83 10.40 20.29
CA TYR A 38 -58.69 9.62 20.83
C TYR A 38 -58.80 9.29 22.31
N THR A 39 -59.69 9.99 23.03
CA THR A 39 -59.91 9.77 24.48
C THR A 39 -60.99 8.73 24.76
N ASN A 40 -61.82 8.42 23.78
CA ASN A 40 -62.91 7.43 23.93
C ASN A 40 -62.99 6.57 22.65
N PRO A 41 -62.10 5.55 22.52
CA PRO A 41 -62.11 4.66 21.34
C PRO A 41 -63.41 3.87 21.29
N LYS A 42 -64.00 3.78 20.07
CA LYS A 42 -65.20 2.99 19.82
C LYS A 42 -64.88 1.72 19.04
N GLU A 43 -65.60 0.66 19.33
CA GLU A 43 -65.51 -0.58 18.57
C GLU A 43 -66.37 -0.56 17.31
N TYR A 44 -65.79 -1.00 16.21
CA TYR A 44 -66.45 -1.13 14.92
C TYR A 44 -66.13 -2.49 14.29
N GLU A 45 -67.11 -3.03 13.59
CA GLU A 45 -66.93 -4.20 12.73
C GLU A 45 -66.43 -3.77 11.33
N ILE A 46 -65.38 -4.38 10.82
CA ILE A 46 -64.90 -4.12 9.47
C ILE A 46 -65.87 -4.67 8.45
N ALA A 47 -66.64 -3.81 7.78
CA ALA A 47 -67.59 -4.20 6.73
C ALA A 47 -66.90 -4.42 5.39
N GLU A 48 -65.87 -3.63 5.10
CA GLU A 48 -65.10 -3.71 3.86
C GLU A 48 -63.63 -3.30 4.11
N LEU A 49 -62.73 -3.95 3.43
CA LEU A 49 -61.29 -3.66 3.49
C LEU A 49 -60.75 -3.69 2.05
N ASP A 50 -60.34 -2.52 1.55
CA ASP A 50 -59.73 -2.38 0.22
C ASP A 50 -58.26 -2.05 0.36
N VAL A 51 -57.50 -2.34 -0.70
CA VAL A 51 -56.13 -1.90 -0.87
C VAL A 51 -56.04 -0.98 -2.08
N ILE A 52 -55.38 0.15 -1.94
CA ILE A 52 -55.25 1.17 -2.98
C ILE A 52 -53.77 1.53 -3.15
N GLY A 53 -53.32 1.60 -4.40
CA GLY A 53 -51.96 2.01 -4.74
C GLY A 53 -51.01 0.85 -4.99
N GLU A 54 -51.52 -0.39 -4.89
CA GLU A 54 -50.82 -1.58 -5.39
C GLU A 54 -50.82 -1.56 -6.93
N LYS A 55 -49.68 -1.90 -7.50
CA LYS A 55 -49.50 -2.07 -8.95
C LYS A 55 -48.95 -3.45 -9.30
N TYR A 56 -48.15 -4.02 -8.40
CA TYR A 56 -47.39 -5.24 -8.62
C TYR A 56 -47.46 -6.21 -7.43
N LEU A 57 -48.04 -5.78 -6.31
CA LEU A 57 -48.26 -6.64 -5.14
C LEU A 57 -49.69 -7.18 -5.17
N ASP A 58 -49.85 -8.40 -4.72
CA ASP A 58 -51.14 -9.05 -4.63
C ASP A 58 -51.98 -8.48 -3.49
N GLU A 59 -53.19 -8.00 -3.82
CA GLU A 59 -54.15 -7.39 -2.88
C GLU A 59 -54.54 -8.33 -1.75
N ILE A 60 -54.79 -9.61 -2.08
CA ILE A 60 -55.23 -10.63 -1.12
C ILE A 60 -54.11 -10.91 -0.12
N ALA A 61 -52.88 -11.01 -0.63
CA ALA A 61 -51.69 -11.18 0.22
C ALA A 61 -51.48 -9.98 1.17
N LEU A 62 -51.71 -8.75 0.69
CA LEU A 62 -51.58 -7.53 1.50
C LEU A 62 -52.61 -7.47 2.59
N LYS A 63 -53.88 -7.80 2.28
CA LYS A 63 -54.96 -7.91 3.28
C LYS A 63 -54.64 -8.94 4.33
N SER A 64 -54.18 -10.12 3.93
CA SER A 64 -53.78 -11.20 4.84
C SER A 64 -52.59 -10.77 5.76
N LEU A 65 -51.58 -10.13 5.18
CA LEU A 65 -50.38 -9.65 5.93
C LEU A 65 -50.73 -8.52 6.92
N SER A 66 -51.72 -7.69 6.63
CA SER A 66 -52.20 -6.64 7.54
C SER A 66 -52.74 -7.25 8.83
N GLY A 67 -53.30 -8.44 8.76
CA GLY A 67 -53.98 -9.11 9.86
C GLY A 67 -55.38 -8.54 10.15
N LEU A 68 -55.89 -7.66 9.29
CA LEU A 68 -57.30 -7.17 9.33
C LEU A 68 -58.14 -8.01 8.42
N LYS A 69 -59.31 -8.41 8.88
CA LYS A 69 -60.26 -9.20 8.10
C LYS A 69 -61.65 -8.56 8.15
N VAL A 70 -62.41 -8.69 7.07
CA VAL A 70 -63.84 -8.34 7.05
C VAL A 70 -64.55 -9.20 8.10
N GLY A 71 -65.39 -8.56 8.93
CA GLY A 71 -66.06 -9.18 10.08
C GLY A 71 -65.32 -9.06 11.41
N ASP A 72 -64.04 -8.65 11.43
CA ASP A 72 -63.31 -8.44 12.69
C ASP A 72 -63.83 -7.18 13.39
N ARG A 73 -63.96 -7.25 14.72
CA ARG A 73 -64.24 -6.07 15.56
C ARG A 73 -62.93 -5.43 16.02
N ILE A 74 -62.78 -4.16 15.72
CA ILE A 74 -61.58 -3.39 16.03
C ILE A 74 -61.93 -2.07 16.74
N SER A 75 -61.10 -1.66 17.66
CA SER A 75 -61.20 -0.35 18.30
C SER A 75 -60.54 0.73 17.44
N ILE A 76 -61.25 1.83 17.20
CA ILE A 76 -60.75 2.96 16.43
C ILE A 76 -60.82 4.24 17.29
N PRO A 77 -59.69 4.91 17.55
CA PRO A 77 -58.33 4.51 17.30
C PRO A 77 -57.90 3.33 18.18
N GLY A 78 -57.04 2.43 17.67
CA GLY A 78 -56.65 1.25 18.41
C GLY A 78 -55.37 0.56 17.90
N GLU A 79 -54.98 -0.45 18.66
CA GLU A 79 -53.71 -1.21 18.37
C GLU A 79 -53.83 -2.03 17.08
N SER A 80 -55.04 -2.47 16.68
CA SER A 80 -55.24 -3.27 15.49
C SER A 80 -54.80 -2.53 14.22
N ILE A 81 -55.12 -1.25 14.08
CA ILE A 81 -54.72 -0.41 12.94
C ILE A 81 -53.21 -0.16 12.95
N SER A 82 -52.65 0.26 14.11
CA SER A 82 -51.20 0.48 14.22
C SER A 82 -50.39 -0.79 14.07
N GLY A 83 -50.95 -1.94 14.51
CA GLY A 83 -50.41 -3.27 14.32
C GLY A 83 -50.39 -3.69 12.86
N ALA A 84 -51.47 -3.45 12.13
CA ALA A 84 -51.58 -3.71 10.67
C ALA A 84 -50.51 -2.90 9.91
N ILE A 85 -50.38 -1.61 10.17
CA ILE A 85 -49.37 -0.74 9.57
C ILE A 85 -47.94 -1.29 9.87
N LYS A 86 -47.66 -1.65 11.13
CA LYS A 86 -46.34 -2.22 11.53
C LYS A 86 -46.07 -3.55 10.82
N LYS A 87 -47.05 -4.45 10.70
CA LYS A 87 -46.89 -5.74 10.02
C LYS A 87 -46.57 -5.57 8.55
N LEU A 88 -47.32 -4.73 7.85
CA LEU A 88 -47.09 -4.41 6.44
C LEU A 88 -45.74 -3.70 6.22
N TRP A 89 -45.38 -2.75 7.10
CA TRP A 89 -44.12 -2.02 7.02
C TRP A 89 -42.89 -2.96 7.22
N LYS A 90 -43.04 -3.94 8.11
CA LYS A 90 -41.97 -4.93 8.41
C LYS A 90 -41.59 -5.77 7.19
N GLN A 91 -42.44 -5.89 6.20
CA GLN A 91 -42.16 -6.61 4.94
C GLN A 91 -41.06 -5.91 4.12
N GLY A 92 -40.81 -4.61 4.36
CA GLY A 92 -39.75 -3.85 3.67
C GLY A 92 -40.01 -3.52 2.20
N ILE A 93 -41.12 -4.06 1.61
CA ILE A 93 -41.53 -3.88 0.21
C ILE A 93 -42.37 -2.63 -0.03
N ILE A 94 -42.86 -2.02 1.04
CA ILE A 94 -43.77 -0.88 1.02
C ILE A 94 -43.05 0.37 1.49
N GLY A 95 -43.15 1.47 0.76
CA GLY A 95 -42.51 2.75 1.00
C GLY A 95 -43.35 3.70 1.87
N ASP A 96 -44.66 3.69 1.74
CA ASP A 96 -45.60 4.48 2.54
C ASP A 96 -46.89 3.67 2.74
N ILE A 97 -47.48 3.77 3.92
CA ILE A 97 -48.72 3.08 4.27
C ILE A 97 -49.60 4.02 5.07
N LYS A 98 -50.84 4.12 4.67
CA LYS A 98 -51.91 4.82 5.40
C LYS A 98 -53.14 3.94 5.42
N ILE A 99 -53.84 3.90 6.54
CA ILE A 99 -55.16 3.29 6.63
C ILE A 99 -56.17 4.43 6.74
N LEU A 100 -57.04 4.54 5.76
CA LEU A 100 -58.09 5.55 5.68
C LEU A 100 -59.43 4.93 6.02
N ILE A 101 -60.26 5.68 6.76
CA ILE A 101 -61.66 5.37 6.97
C ILE A 101 -62.44 6.05 5.86
N ARG A 102 -63.08 5.24 4.98
CA ARG A 102 -63.90 5.78 3.91
C ARG A 102 -65.28 6.18 4.40
N LYS A 103 -65.87 5.35 5.29
CA LYS A 103 -67.23 5.54 5.75
C LYS A 103 -67.42 4.82 7.09
N ILE A 104 -68.33 5.32 7.93
CA ILE A 104 -68.84 4.62 9.10
C ILE A 104 -70.37 4.57 9.00
N GLU A 105 -70.96 3.38 9.12
CA GLU A 105 -72.41 3.17 9.15
C GLU A 105 -72.79 2.39 10.42
N GLY A 106 -73.29 3.10 11.41
CA GLY A 106 -73.62 2.54 12.72
C GLY A 106 -72.37 1.99 13.43
N ASP A 107 -72.29 0.69 13.64
CA ASP A 107 -71.13 0.00 14.20
C ASP A 107 -70.20 -0.62 13.13
N LYS A 108 -70.43 -0.33 11.84
CA LYS A 108 -69.65 -0.85 10.70
C LYS A 108 -68.68 0.21 10.15
N VAL A 109 -67.44 -0.19 9.87
CA VAL A 109 -66.39 0.67 9.32
C VAL A 109 -65.92 0.13 7.96
N PHE A 110 -65.69 1.02 7.00
CA PHE A 110 -65.16 0.74 5.69
C PHE A 110 -63.74 1.30 5.62
N LEU A 111 -62.75 0.44 5.46
CA LEU A 111 -61.32 0.81 5.54
C LEU A 111 -60.66 0.68 4.15
N SER A 112 -59.72 1.57 3.88
CA SER A 112 -58.79 1.45 2.75
C SER A 112 -57.35 1.52 3.22
N ILE A 113 -56.57 0.51 2.88
CA ILE A 113 -55.13 0.49 3.04
C ILE A 113 -54.52 1.17 1.81
N VAL A 114 -54.08 2.41 1.96
CA VAL A 114 -53.39 3.14 0.90
C VAL A 114 -51.90 2.94 1.06
N LEU A 115 -51.26 2.37 0.05
CA LEU A 115 -49.85 2.06 0.10
C LEU A 115 -49.12 2.55 -1.15
N LYS A 116 -47.82 2.74 -1.01
CA LYS A 116 -46.90 3.01 -2.10
C LYS A 116 -45.81 1.94 -2.10
N GLU A 117 -45.73 1.19 -3.18
CA GLU A 117 -44.73 0.16 -3.34
C GLU A 117 -43.32 0.76 -3.45
N ARG A 118 -42.31 0.08 -2.93
CA ARG A 118 -40.92 0.44 -3.14
C ARG A 118 -40.43 -0.09 -4.47
N PRO A 119 -39.77 0.74 -5.28
CA PRO A 119 -39.23 0.29 -6.56
C PRO A 119 -38.03 -0.63 -6.39
N ARG A 120 -37.77 -1.46 -7.39
CA ARG A 120 -36.61 -2.33 -7.47
C ARG A 120 -35.51 -1.66 -8.29
N LEU A 121 -34.26 -2.02 -8.00
CA LEU A 121 -33.11 -1.53 -8.76
C LEU A 121 -33.05 -2.24 -10.13
N SER A 122 -33.22 -1.53 -11.23
CA SER A 122 -32.97 -2.06 -12.57
C SER A 122 -31.50 -2.00 -12.94
N THR A 123 -30.90 -0.84 -12.75
CA THR A 123 -29.46 -0.61 -13.01
C THR A 123 -28.96 0.61 -12.24
N PHE A 124 -27.64 0.78 -12.22
CA PHE A 124 -27.03 2.00 -11.69
C PHE A 124 -25.88 2.46 -12.59
N GLN A 125 -25.65 3.76 -12.60
CA GLN A 125 -24.56 4.40 -13.30
C GLN A 125 -23.75 5.26 -12.33
N ILE A 126 -22.42 5.25 -12.45
CA ILE A 126 -21.52 6.06 -11.63
C ILE A 126 -20.79 7.03 -12.55
N ASP A 127 -20.97 8.32 -12.31
CA ASP A 127 -20.40 9.41 -13.09
C ASP A 127 -19.41 10.23 -12.25
N GLY A 128 -18.47 10.97 -12.89
CA GLY A 128 -17.46 11.80 -12.22
C GLY A 128 -16.19 11.05 -11.80
N VAL A 129 -16.06 9.75 -12.11
CA VAL A 129 -14.93 8.91 -11.72
C VAL A 129 -14.29 8.20 -12.90
N GLY A 130 -12.98 7.92 -12.80
CA GLY A 130 -12.28 7.14 -13.82
C GLY A 130 -12.66 5.65 -13.81
N LYS A 131 -12.38 4.95 -14.92
CA LYS A 131 -12.76 3.54 -15.16
C LYS A 131 -12.34 2.60 -14.01
N THR A 132 -11.08 2.67 -13.58
CA THR A 132 -10.56 1.84 -12.46
C THR A 132 -11.29 2.12 -11.15
N GLN A 133 -11.54 3.41 -10.83
CA GLN A 133 -12.28 3.79 -9.62
C GLN A 133 -13.73 3.32 -9.67
N LYS A 134 -14.34 3.35 -10.85
CA LYS A 134 -15.69 2.83 -11.05
C LYS A 134 -15.78 1.35 -10.69
N THR A 135 -14.84 0.53 -11.15
CA THR A 135 -14.76 -0.89 -10.79
C THR A 135 -14.59 -1.09 -9.29
N GLU A 136 -13.61 -0.41 -8.67
CA GLU A 136 -13.36 -0.50 -7.22
C GLU A 136 -14.58 -0.07 -6.37
N ILE A 137 -15.33 0.93 -6.82
CA ILE A 137 -16.55 1.38 -6.13
C ILE A 137 -17.65 0.34 -6.30
N THR A 138 -17.85 -0.17 -7.52
CA THR A 138 -18.88 -1.19 -7.82
C THR A 138 -18.71 -2.44 -6.94
N GLU A 139 -17.47 -2.87 -6.68
CA GLU A 139 -17.19 -4.00 -5.78
C GLU A 139 -17.53 -3.70 -4.31
N LYS A 140 -17.51 -2.43 -3.90
CA LYS A 140 -17.72 -2.01 -2.50
C LYS A 140 -19.17 -1.65 -2.19
N ILE A 141 -19.92 -1.20 -3.18
CA ILE A 141 -21.33 -0.88 -3.01
C ILE A 141 -22.17 -2.16 -3.17
N ASN A 142 -23.06 -2.40 -2.22
CA ASN A 142 -23.92 -3.59 -2.25
C ASN A 142 -25.20 -3.32 -3.02
N LEU A 143 -25.10 -2.86 -4.27
CA LEU A 143 -26.21 -2.62 -5.16
C LEU A 143 -26.44 -3.84 -6.07
N ILE A 144 -27.51 -4.57 -5.82
CA ILE A 144 -27.85 -5.78 -6.57
C ILE A 144 -29.12 -5.51 -7.38
N ARG A 145 -29.07 -5.79 -8.68
CA ARG A 145 -30.25 -5.68 -9.56
C ARG A 145 -31.40 -6.53 -9.04
N GLY A 146 -32.61 -6.01 -9.16
CA GLY A 146 -33.84 -6.67 -8.70
C GLY A 146 -34.11 -6.50 -7.20
N ARG A 147 -33.18 -6.04 -6.39
CA ARG A 147 -33.42 -5.70 -4.99
C ARG A 147 -34.19 -4.41 -4.82
N ILE A 148 -35.00 -4.36 -3.77
CA ILE A 148 -35.74 -3.17 -3.39
C ILE A 148 -34.78 -2.06 -2.98
N VAL A 149 -35.03 -0.85 -3.47
CA VAL A 149 -34.26 0.33 -3.12
C VAL A 149 -34.96 1.04 -1.95
N THR A 150 -34.22 1.26 -0.90
CA THR A 150 -34.67 1.97 0.30
C THR A 150 -33.81 3.20 0.52
N ASP A 151 -34.34 4.20 1.27
CA ASP A 151 -33.56 5.38 1.69
C ASP A 151 -32.26 4.99 2.40
N ALA A 152 -32.32 3.90 3.21
CA ALA A 152 -31.14 3.34 3.87
C ALA A 152 -30.12 2.80 2.86
N THR A 153 -30.58 2.14 1.78
CA THR A 153 -29.69 1.64 0.71
C THR A 153 -28.99 2.81 0.03
N ILE A 154 -29.72 3.85 -0.32
CA ILE A 154 -29.18 5.07 -0.95
C ILE A 154 -28.15 5.72 -0.03
N LYS A 155 -28.51 5.96 1.24
CA LYS A 155 -27.63 6.61 2.22
C LYS A 155 -26.36 5.80 2.50
N ASN A 156 -26.48 4.47 2.63
CA ASN A 156 -25.35 3.58 2.80
C ASN A 156 -24.44 3.57 1.57
N THR A 157 -25.01 3.58 0.37
CA THR A 157 -24.24 3.68 -0.87
C THR A 157 -23.49 5.00 -0.93
N GLN A 158 -24.16 6.12 -0.64
CA GLN A 158 -23.55 7.44 -0.58
C GLN A 158 -22.38 7.45 0.42
N ASN A 159 -22.60 7.02 1.65
CA ASN A 159 -21.58 6.98 2.69
C ASN A 159 -20.40 6.07 2.32
N THR A 160 -20.65 4.93 1.66
CA THR A 160 -19.62 4.00 1.22
C THR A 160 -18.70 4.66 0.18
N ILE A 161 -19.28 5.37 -0.79
CA ILE A 161 -18.50 6.06 -1.83
C ILE A 161 -17.76 7.27 -1.25
N GLU A 162 -18.38 8.07 -0.39
CA GLU A 162 -17.71 9.18 0.29
C GLU A 162 -16.53 8.69 1.13
N ASN A 163 -16.72 7.60 1.90
CA ASN A 163 -15.66 7.00 2.71
C ASN A 163 -14.53 6.41 1.85
N PHE A 164 -14.86 5.84 0.69
CA PHE A 164 -13.87 5.39 -0.28
C PHE A 164 -12.97 6.55 -0.73
N PHE A 165 -13.56 7.70 -1.06
CA PHE A 165 -12.80 8.87 -1.48
C PHE A 165 -12.07 9.55 -0.32
N LYS A 166 -12.66 9.62 0.88
CA LYS A 166 -11.99 10.10 2.11
C LYS A 166 -10.72 9.32 2.41
N LYS A 167 -10.77 7.97 2.28
CA LYS A 167 -9.59 7.10 2.43
C LYS A 167 -8.48 7.39 1.40
N LYS A 168 -8.85 7.90 0.21
CA LYS A 168 -7.92 8.32 -0.85
C LYS A 168 -7.50 9.80 -0.75
N GLY A 169 -7.88 10.51 0.32
CA GLY A 169 -7.50 11.91 0.60
C GLY A 169 -8.44 12.97 0.04
N PHE A 170 -9.59 12.58 -0.52
CA PHE A 170 -10.62 13.50 -1.00
C PHE A 170 -11.69 13.70 0.08
N PHE A 171 -11.37 14.51 1.09
CA PHE A 171 -12.26 14.75 2.23
C PHE A 171 -13.51 15.55 1.91
N ASN A 172 -13.50 16.27 0.81
CA ASN A 172 -14.60 17.11 0.33
C ASN A 172 -15.39 16.42 -0.78
N ALA A 173 -15.20 15.11 -0.99
CA ALA A 173 -15.98 14.38 -1.99
C ALA A 173 -17.48 14.48 -1.66
N ASP A 174 -18.25 14.93 -2.65
CA ASP A 174 -19.71 15.01 -2.59
C ASP A 174 -20.30 13.94 -3.52
N VAL A 175 -21.26 13.20 -3.01
CA VAL A 175 -21.92 12.12 -3.75
C VAL A 175 -23.42 12.36 -3.75
N LYS A 176 -23.97 12.56 -4.94
CA LYS A 176 -25.40 12.74 -5.13
C LYS A 176 -25.97 11.53 -5.86
N ILE A 177 -27.02 10.96 -5.30
CA ILE A 177 -27.72 9.82 -5.89
C ILE A 177 -29.10 10.29 -6.31
N LYS A 178 -29.40 10.17 -7.60
CA LYS A 178 -30.72 10.51 -8.18
C LYS A 178 -31.40 9.24 -8.60
N GLU A 179 -32.64 9.10 -8.18
CA GLU A 179 -33.54 8.05 -8.62
C GLU A 179 -34.27 8.48 -9.91
N VAL A 180 -34.25 7.64 -10.91
CA VAL A 180 -34.93 7.85 -12.20
C VAL A 180 -35.75 6.61 -12.52
N GLU A 181 -37.05 6.80 -12.76
CA GLU A 181 -37.95 5.69 -13.14
C GLU A 181 -37.43 5.00 -14.41
N ASP A 182 -37.41 3.68 -14.39
CA ASP A 182 -37.02 2.88 -15.55
C ASP A 182 -38.28 2.52 -16.35
N LYS A 183 -38.46 3.17 -17.47
CA LYS A 183 -39.62 2.95 -18.35
C LYS A 183 -39.66 1.55 -18.99
N ASP A 184 -38.51 0.89 -19.06
CA ASP A 184 -38.36 -0.41 -19.72
C ASP A 184 -38.67 -1.58 -18.77
N VAL A 185 -38.62 -1.35 -17.45
CA VAL A 185 -38.84 -2.39 -16.44
C VAL A 185 -39.81 -1.89 -15.39
N ALA A 186 -40.94 -2.56 -15.30
CA ALA A 186 -42.02 -2.22 -14.38
C ALA A 186 -41.56 -2.19 -12.92
N ASN A 187 -42.08 -1.25 -12.12
CA ASN A 187 -41.74 -1.01 -10.71
C ASN A 187 -40.23 -0.94 -10.43
N SER A 188 -39.47 -0.32 -11.33
CA SER A 188 -38.01 -0.28 -11.23
C SER A 188 -37.46 1.13 -11.43
N ILE A 189 -36.33 1.38 -10.79
CA ILE A 189 -35.60 2.64 -10.92
C ILE A 189 -34.14 2.39 -11.31
N LYS A 190 -33.60 3.36 -12.03
CA LYS A 190 -32.16 3.53 -12.30
C LYS A 190 -31.57 4.49 -11.25
N LEU A 191 -30.45 4.13 -10.65
CA LEU A 191 -29.71 5.04 -9.75
C LEU A 191 -28.60 5.74 -10.54
N ILE A 192 -28.65 7.06 -10.62
CA ILE A 192 -27.58 7.88 -11.18
C ILE A 192 -26.78 8.44 -10.02
N ILE A 193 -25.54 7.93 -9.88
CA ILE A 193 -24.60 8.28 -8.82
C ILE A 193 -23.59 9.27 -9.38
N SER A 194 -23.74 10.54 -9.05
CA SER A 194 -22.83 11.61 -9.47
C SER A 194 -21.82 11.88 -8.35
N VAL A 195 -20.55 11.75 -8.68
CA VAL A 195 -19.44 11.92 -7.73
C VAL A 195 -18.62 13.14 -8.10
N ASP A 196 -18.61 14.15 -7.24
CA ASP A 196 -17.64 15.22 -7.29
C ASP A 196 -16.55 14.98 -6.23
N LYS A 197 -15.35 14.64 -6.69
CA LYS A 197 -14.23 14.33 -5.80
C LYS A 197 -13.66 15.57 -5.10
N ASN A 198 -13.86 16.75 -5.68
CA ASN A 198 -13.18 17.96 -5.25
C ASN A 198 -11.65 17.80 -5.17
N LYS A 199 -10.95 18.74 -4.56
CA LYS A 199 -9.49 18.67 -4.40
C LYS A 199 -9.10 17.80 -3.21
N LYS A 200 -7.92 17.17 -3.30
CA LYS A 200 -7.33 16.48 -2.16
C LYS A 200 -6.90 17.50 -1.11
N VAL A 201 -7.28 17.23 0.12
CA VAL A 201 -6.87 18.05 1.26
C VAL A 201 -5.37 17.86 1.54
N LYS A 202 -4.64 18.95 1.79
CA LYS A 202 -3.20 18.95 2.06
C LYS A 202 -2.93 19.31 3.52
N ILE A 203 -1.89 18.73 4.08
CA ILE A 203 -1.40 19.08 5.41
C ILE A 203 -0.67 20.42 5.32
N ASN A 204 -1.13 21.40 6.10
CA ASN A 204 -0.51 22.71 6.18
C ASN A 204 0.60 22.72 7.23
N ASN A 205 0.27 22.40 8.50
CA ASN A 205 1.22 22.27 9.60
C ASN A 205 0.89 21.04 10.46
N ILE A 206 1.93 20.51 11.12
CA ILE A 206 1.81 19.49 12.16
C ILE A 206 2.51 20.04 13.40
N TYR A 207 1.78 20.08 14.50
CA TYR A 207 2.27 20.55 15.80
C TYR A 207 2.30 19.39 16.78
N PHE A 208 3.29 19.40 17.67
CA PHE A 208 3.44 18.42 18.73
C PHE A 208 3.45 19.13 20.08
N ASP A 209 2.51 18.75 20.93
CA ASP A 209 2.40 19.26 22.31
C ASP A 209 2.74 18.13 23.30
N GLY A 210 3.19 18.51 24.51
CA GLY A 210 3.58 17.56 25.56
C GLY A 210 4.95 16.90 25.35
N ASN A 211 5.63 17.20 24.23
CA ASN A 211 6.94 16.64 23.91
C ASN A 211 8.07 17.55 24.39
N SER A 212 8.81 17.11 25.42
CA SER A 212 10.04 17.78 25.89
C SER A 212 11.33 17.11 25.43
N ASN A 213 11.27 15.89 24.86
CA ASN A 213 12.44 15.04 24.66
C ASN A 213 13.04 15.14 23.27
N PHE A 214 12.29 15.54 22.27
CA PHE A 214 12.74 15.58 20.87
C PHE A 214 12.26 16.85 20.17
N SER A 215 13.02 17.37 19.23
CA SER A 215 12.59 18.49 18.41
C SER A 215 11.46 18.08 17.45
N ASP A 216 10.55 19.03 17.18
CA ASP A 216 9.46 18.82 16.20
C ASP A 216 9.96 18.36 14.84
N ALA A 217 11.08 18.90 14.38
CA ALA A 217 11.70 18.49 13.12
C ALA A 217 12.03 16.99 13.11
N LYS A 218 12.52 16.45 14.23
CA LYS A 218 12.83 15.03 14.39
C LYS A 218 11.56 14.17 14.40
N LEU A 219 10.50 14.62 15.08
CA LEU A 219 9.21 13.94 15.11
C LEU A 219 8.53 13.97 13.74
N LYS A 220 8.51 15.13 13.06
CA LYS A 220 8.04 15.26 11.67
C LYS A 220 8.82 14.34 10.71
N GLY A 221 10.11 14.13 11.00
CA GLY A 221 10.96 13.16 10.30
C GLY A 221 10.43 11.72 10.36
N LYS A 222 9.74 11.34 11.45
CA LYS A 222 9.22 9.98 11.68
C LYS A 222 7.88 9.72 10.99
N LEU A 223 7.14 10.75 10.62
CA LEU A 223 5.96 10.64 9.79
C LEU A 223 6.42 10.36 8.35
N LYS A 224 6.44 9.09 7.95
CA LYS A 224 7.05 8.66 6.67
C LYS A 224 6.21 9.06 5.44
N LYS A 225 4.88 9.00 5.57
CA LYS A 225 3.93 9.20 4.45
C LYS A 225 3.22 10.55 4.50
N SER A 226 3.09 11.14 5.70
CA SER A 226 2.43 12.42 5.92
C SER A 226 3.46 13.52 6.10
N GLY A 227 3.46 14.50 5.22
CA GLY A 227 4.36 15.65 5.26
C GLY A 227 3.62 16.97 5.15
N GLU A 228 4.15 18.02 5.76
CA GLU A 228 3.66 19.38 5.57
C GLU A 228 3.87 19.83 4.12
N ARG A 229 2.98 20.69 3.61
CA ARG A 229 3.17 21.28 2.28
C ARG A 229 4.47 22.10 2.25
N VAL A 230 5.15 22.04 1.12
CA VAL A 230 6.30 22.89 0.86
C VAL A 230 5.79 24.33 0.71
N ARG A 231 6.26 25.24 1.55
CA ARG A 231 6.06 26.68 1.38
C ARG A 231 7.31 27.24 0.73
N VAL A 232 7.17 27.70 -0.50
CA VAL A 232 8.25 28.37 -1.25
C VAL A 232 8.09 29.90 -1.07
N ASP A 233 7.80 30.36 0.13
CA ASP A 233 7.69 31.79 0.40
C ASP A 233 9.06 32.50 0.40
N ILE A 234 10.15 31.72 0.45
CA ILE A 234 11.53 32.23 0.51
C ILE A 234 11.99 32.90 -0.78
N PHE A 235 11.47 32.47 -1.94
CA PHE A 235 11.94 33.06 -3.21
C PHE A 235 11.54 34.52 -3.38
N ARG A 236 10.45 34.97 -2.77
CA ARG A 236 9.98 36.35 -2.97
C ARG A 236 10.68 37.37 -2.07
N GLU A 237 10.99 37.01 -0.81
CA GLU A 237 11.67 37.92 0.12
C GLU A 237 13.20 37.83 0.05
N THR A 238 13.76 36.61 -0.09
CA THR A 238 15.22 36.43 -0.18
C THR A 238 15.76 36.81 -1.53
N PHE A 239 15.04 36.58 -2.63
CA PHE A 239 15.43 37.04 -3.96
C PHE A 239 15.34 38.57 -4.05
N GLY A 240 14.36 39.18 -3.38
CA GLY A 240 14.28 40.65 -3.24
C GLY A 240 15.48 41.24 -2.47
N LYS A 241 15.90 40.57 -1.38
CA LYS A 241 17.08 40.98 -0.58
C LYS A 241 18.39 40.63 -1.29
N LEU A 242 18.47 39.51 -2.01
CA LEU A 242 19.63 39.13 -2.82
C LEU A 242 19.83 40.07 -4.01
N LEU A 243 18.73 40.48 -4.67
CA LEU A 243 18.77 41.49 -5.75
C LEU A 243 19.17 42.89 -5.23
N GLN A 244 18.86 43.21 -3.96
CA GLN A 244 19.35 44.46 -3.35
C GLN A 244 20.86 44.38 -2.99
N LEU A 245 21.39 43.18 -2.69
CA LEU A 245 22.83 42.98 -2.44
C LEU A 245 23.67 42.96 -3.72
N ILE A 246 23.07 42.66 -4.87
CA ILE A 246 23.75 42.62 -6.19
C ILE A 246 23.77 44.01 -6.86
N LYS A 247 23.21 45.09 -6.24
CA LYS A 247 23.39 46.46 -6.77
C LYS A 247 24.86 46.85 -6.71
N PRO A 248 25.45 47.32 -7.83
CA PRO A 248 26.91 47.53 -7.94
C PRO A 248 27.50 48.58 -6.99
N LYS A 249 26.69 49.30 -6.21
CA LYS A 249 27.15 50.29 -5.24
C LYS A 249 27.52 49.73 -3.86
N ASN A 250 27.22 48.44 -3.57
CA ASN A 250 27.44 47.86 -2.24
C ASN A 250 28.58 46.81 -2.20
N LEU A 251 29.39 46.71 -3.27
CA LEU A 251 30.42 45.66 -3.34
C LEU A 251 31.71 45.99 -2.56
N PHE A 252 31.84 47.19 -2.01
CA PHE A 252 33.05 47.68 -1.31
C PHE A 252 32.79 48.07 0.16
N GLY A 253 32.05 47.31 0.92
CA GLY A 253 31.79 47.74 2.30
C GLY A 253 31.27 46.70 3.26
N VAL A 254 31.64 45.42 3.14
CA VAL A 254 31.26 44.41 4.15
C VAL A 254 32.42 44.17 5.08
N LYS A 255 32.47 44.96 6.17
CA LYS A 255 33.22 44.59 7.41
C LYS A 255 32.36 43.63 8.22
N LYS A 256 32.99 42.49 8.57
CA LYS A 256 32.82 41.58 9.73
C LYS A 256 31.53 41.69 10.56
N GLY A 257 30.82 40.57 10.69
CA GLY A 257 29.93 40.33 11.79
C GLY A 257 28.54 39.84 11.43
N ILE A 258 28.43 38.79 10.63
CA ILE A 258 27.19 37.99 10.58
C ILE A 258 27.44 36.73 11.41
N GLU A 259 26.82 36.66 12.59
CA GLU A 259 26.85 35.46 13.42
C GLU A 259 26.31 34.28 12.62
N LYS A 260 27.17 33.31 12.41
CA LYS A 260 26.92 32.11 11.59
C LYS A 260 25.75 31.27 12.09
N GLU A 261 25.44 31.36 13.38
CA GLU A 261 24.34 30.62 14.03
C GLU A 261 22.94 31.17 13.73
N SER A 262 22.78 32.50 13.68
CA SER A 262 21.47 33.09 13.41
C SER A 262 21.03 32.90 11.95
N SER A 263 21.99 32.90 11.02
CA SER A 263 21.71 32.67 9.59
C SER A 263 21.36 31.24 9.26
N ILE A 264 21.99 30.26 9.92
CA ILE A 264 21.68 28.82 9.74
C ILE A 264 20.31 28.51 10.36
N LYS A 265 19.99 29.07 11.53
CA LYS A 265 18.69 28.89 12.17
C LYS A 265 17.57 29.51 11.35
N PHE A 266 17.77 30.69 10.79
CA PHE A 266 16.81 31.34 9.88
C PHE A 266 16.56 30.54 8.60
N ILE A 267 17.61 29.94 8.02
CA ILE A 267 17.50 29.09 6.84
C ILE A 267 16.80 27.77 7.18
N THR A 268 17.13 27.13 8.32
CA THR A 268 16.50 25.86 8.72
C THR A 268 15.05 26.02 9.14
N ASP A 269 14.66 27.13 9.76
CA ASP A 269 13.28 27.40 10.18
C ASP A 269 12.37 27.80 8.98
N ASN A 270 12.94 28.34 7.90
CA ASN A 270 12.19 28.82 6.73
C ASN A 270 12.32 27.92 5.48
N THR A 271 13.24 26.95 5.42
CA THR A 271 13.38 26.02 4.29
C THR A 271 12.84 24.64 4.65
N LYS A 272 11.54 24.45 4.61
CA LYS A 272 10.92 23.12 4.71
C LYS A 272 10.93 22.46 3.33
N ILE A 273 12.07 21.91 2.93
CA ILE A 273 12.21 21.18 1.66
C ILE A 273 11.91 19.69 1.91
N ASN A 274 10.66 19.32 1.82
CA ASN A 274 10.23 17.91 1.86
C ASN A 274 9.96 17.41 0.44
N PHE A 275 10.98 17.22 -0.38
CA PHE A 275 10.81 16.76 -1.77
C PHE A 275 10.24 15.33 -1.90
N LEU A 276 10.31 14.51 -0.85
CA LEU A 276 9.99 13.09 -0.94
C LEU A 276 8.71 12.66 -0.21
N LYS A 277 8.08 13.55 0.56
CA LYS A 277 6.86 13.21 1.30
C LYS A 277 5.62 13.81 0.66
N SER A 278 4.55 13.03 0.61
CA SER A 278 3.26 13.53 0.15
C SER A 278 2.68 14.51 1.17
N SER A 279 2.33 15.72 0.74
CA SER A 279 1.59 16.67 1.57
C SER A 279 0.08 16.38 1.63
N LYS A 280 -0.40 15.34 0.96
CA LYS A 280 -1.82 14.96 0.94
C LYS A 280 -2.19 14.28 2.26
N PHE A 281 -3.27 14.70 2.87
CA PHE A 281 -3.77 14.04 4.07
C PHE A 281 -4.57 12.79 3.70
N ILE A 282 -4.08 11.62 4.09
CA ILE A 282 -4.72 10.31 3.91
C ILE A 282 -4.81 9.64 5.27
N SER A 283 -6.01 9.53 5.84
CA SER A 283 -6.22 9.06 7.22
C SER A 283 -5.59 7.68 7.51
N LYS A 284 -5.58 6.76 6.53
CA LYS A 284 -4.95 5.45 6.70
C LYS A 284 -3.43 5.56 6.84
N GLU A 285 -2.80 6.39 6.02
CA GLU A 285 -1.35 6.62 6.02
C GLU A 285 -0.92 7.37 7.29
N PHE A 286 -1.72 8.38 7.69
CA PHE A 286 -1.48 9.13 8.92
C PHE A 286 -1.59 8.27 10.18
N ARG A 287 -2.50 7.28 10.20
CA ARG A 287 -2.58 6.31 11.30
C ARG A 287 -1.29 5.50 11.40
N GLY A 288 -0.78 4.95 10.31
CA GLY A 288 0.51 4.25 10.30
C GLY A 288 1.70 5.14 10.67
N ASP A 289 1.64 6.44 10.35
CA ASP A 289 2.66 7.40 10.77
C ASP A 289 2.62 7.67 12.27
N LYS A 290 1.44 7.66 12.90
CA LYS A 290 1.31 7.73 14.36
C LYS A 290 1.90 6.50 15.04
N ASP A 291 1.67 5.31 14.50
CA ASP A 291 2.27 4.08 15.00
C ASP A 291 3.81 4.15 14.88
N ASN A 292 4.34 4.62 13.76
CA ASN A 292 5.78 4.87 13.60
C ASN A 292 6.32 5.87 14.62
N LEU A 293 5.52 6.88 14.98
CA LEU A 293 5.92 7.88 15.98
C LEU A 293 6.02 7.26 17.38
N ILE A 294 5.04 6.45 17.77
CA ILE A 294 5.06 5.72 19.05
C ILE A 294 6.21 4.71 19.08
N MET A 295 6.41 3.91 18.02
CA MET A 295 7.55 3.00 17.90
C MET A 295 8.90 3.75 18.02
N PHE A 296 8.99 4.96 17.47
CA PHE A 296 10.19 5.77 17.65
C PHE A 296 10.43 6.14 19.12
N TYR A 297 9.40 6.54 19.88
CA TYR A 297 9.55 6.80 21.31
C TYR A 297 9.96 5.55 22.08
N GLN A 298 9.32 4.41 21.78
CA GLN A 298 9.62 3.12 22.38
C GLN A 298 11.08 2.69 22.06
N SER A 299 11.57 2.95 20.84
CA SER A 299 12.98 2.71 20.48
C SER A 299 13.98 3.63 21.19
N LYS A 300 13.49 4.60 21.97
CA LYS A 300 14.31 5.50 22.79
C LYS A 300 14.11 5.25 24.29
N GLY A 301 13.42 4.17 24.64
CA GLY A 301 13.17 3.74 26.01
C GLY A 301 11.88 4.29 26.62
N PHE A 302 11.09 5.04 25.89
CA PHE A 302 9.81 5.54 26.37
C PHE A 302 8.69 4.50 26.11
N ARG A 303 8.70 3.41 26.91
CA ARG A 303 7.81 2.27 26.79
C ARG A 303 6.33 2.68 26.80
N ASP A 304 5.97 3.59 27.71
CA ASP A 304 4.58 3.97 27.96
C ASP A 304 4.13 5.15 27.08
N ALA A 305 4.93 5.53 26.07
CA ALA A 305 4.62 6.62 25.18
C ALA A 305 3.28 6.40 24.46
N LYS A 306 2.43 7.41 24.53
CA LYS A 306 1.10 7.39 23.89
C LYS A 306 0.72 8.76 23.35
N ILE A 307 -0.13 8.74 22.33
CA ILE A 307 -0.80 9.94 21.86
C ILE A 307 -2.06 10.09 22.69
N THR A 308 -2.12 11.17 23.49
CA THR A 308 -3.23 11.43 24.41
C THR A 308 -4.39 12.10 23.71
N ASN A 309 -4.11 12.95 22.73
CA ASN A 309 -5.14 13.65 21.98
C ASN A 309 -4.67 13.93 20.55
N GLU A 310 -5.62 14.04 19.64
CA GLU A 310 -5.40 14.37 18.24
C GLU A 310 -6.48 15.33 17.77
N LYS A 311 -6.08 16.51 17.31
CA LYS A 311 -7.01 17.50 16.77
C LYS A 311 -6.65 17.84 15.33
N ILE A 312 -7.58 17.56 14.42
CA ILE A 312 -7.45 17.90 13.01
C ILE A 312 -8.35 19.09 12.72
N ILE A 313 -7.74 20.23 12.44
CA ILE A 313 -8.44 21.49 12.17
C ILE A 313 -8.43 21.69 10.65
N LYS A 314 -9.62 21.69 10.06
CA LYS A 314 -9.80 21.87 8.62
C LYS A 314 -10.04 23.33 8.29
N SER A 315 -9.30 23.85 7.30
CA SER A 315 -9.45 25.16 6.72
C SER A 315 -9.41 25.09 5.18
N GLY A 316 -10.60 25.05 4.55
CA GLY A 316 -10.71 24.89 3.09
C GLY A 316 -10.08 23.59 2.59
N ASP A 317 -9.09 23.71 1.69
CA ASP A 317 -8.33 22.59 1.11
C ASP A 317 -7.12 22.15 1.98
N PHE A 318 -7.01 22.66 3.22
CA PHE A 318 -5.89 22.40 4.12
C PHE A 318 -6.35 21.86 5.46
N VAL A 319 -5.43 21.14 6.12
CA VAL A 319 -5.60 20.71 7.51
C VAL A 319 -4.36 21.07 8.32
N ASP A 320 -4.58 21.56 9.53
CA ASP A 320 -3.56 21.64 10.58
C ASP A 320 -3.82 20.50 11.57
N ILE A 321 -2.74 19.83 11.99
CA ILE A 321 -2.81 18.65 12.84
C ILE A 321 -2.05 18.94 14.12
N ASN A 322 -2.74 18.85 15.27
CA ASN A 322 -2.13 18.94 16.59
C ASN A 322 -2.12 17.54 17.20
N ILE A 323 -0.96 17.09 17.66
CA ILE A 323 -0.73 15.78 18.28
C ILE A 323 -0.17 16.00 19.67
N ASP A 324 -0.96 15.63 20.69
CA ASP A 324 -0.53 15.69 22.08
C ASP A 324 0.11 14.36 22.45
N ILE A 325 1.38 14.38 22.87
CA ILE A 325 2.16 13.19 23.19
C ILE A 325 2.51 13.20 24.67
N ASP A 326 2.16 12.12 25.35
CA ASP A 326 2.68 11.81 26.67
C ASP A 326 3.81 10.76 26.49
N PRO A 327 5.09 11.15 26.61
CA PRO A 327 6.20 10.22 26.44
C PRO A 327 6.32 9.21 27.58
N GLY A 328 5.74 9.48 28.74
CA GLY A 328 5.93 8.68 29.94
C GLY A 328 7.38 8.74 30.46
N ARG A 329 7.77 7.72 31.22
CA ARG A 329 9.13 7.58 31.74
C ARG A 329 10.04 6.87 30.75
N LYS A 330 11.35 7.11 30.88
CA LYS A 330 12.36 6.39 30.13
C LYS A 330 12.79 5.17 30.94
N TYR A 331 12.80 4.00 30.29
CA TYR A 331 13.14 2.72 30.92
C TYR A 331 14.45 2.14 30.38
N TYR A 332 15.06 1.28 31.22
CA TYR A 332 16.32 0.59 30.96
C TYR A 332 16.19 -0.91 31.25
N PHE A 333 16.96 -1.74 30.56
CA PHE A 333 17.06 -3.15 30.89
C PHE A 333 17.78 -3.34 32.22
N ARG A 334 17.21 -4.16 33.13
CA ARG A 334 17.83 -4.51 34.40
C ARG A 334 18.42 -5.90 34.37
N ASN A 335 17.60 -6.92 34.39
CA ASN A 335 18.02 -8.32 34.31
C ASN A 335 17.33 -8.98 33.12
N ILE A 336 18.08 -9.86 32.45
CA ILE A 336 17.55 -10.69 31.36
C ILE A 336 17.86 -12.13 31.76
N ASN A 337 16.81 -12.88 32.09
CA ASN A 337 16.91 -14.27 32.51
C ASN A 337 16.32 -15.17 31.42
N TRP A 338 16.89 -16.35 31.25
CA TRP A 338 16.44 -17.32 30.27
C TRP A 338 15.78 -18.50 30.95
N THR A 339 14.68 -19.00 30.36
CA THR A 339 13.97 -20.20 30.84
C THR A 339 13.61 -21.09 29.66
N GLY A 340 13.79 -22.41 29.81
CA GLY A 340 13.49 -23.38 28.77
C GLY A 340 14.57 -23.53 27.68
N ASN A 341 15.76 -22.97 27.91
CA ASN A 341 16.90 -23.03 27.01
C ASN A 341 17.85 -24.19 27.36
N TYR A 342 17.50 -25.40 26.94
CA TYR A 342 18.27 -26.61 27.24
C TYR A 342 19.44 -26.88 26.28
N ILE A 343 19.35 -26.34 25.03
CA ILE A 343 20.34 -26.56 23.96
C ILE A 343 21.49 -25.57 24.04
N TYR A 344 21.18 -24.31 24.30
CA TYR A 344 22.17 -23.25 24.42
C TYR A 344 22.19 -22.68 25.83
N ASN A 345 23.40 -22.50 26.39
CA ASN A 345 23.55 -21.85 27.69
C ASN A 345 23.26 -20.34 27.58
N GLU A 346 23.01 -19.72 28.73
CA GLU A 346 22.69 -18.30 28.82
C GLU A 346 23.80 -17.38 28.28
N ASP A 347 25.07 -17.78 28.42
CA ASP A 347 26.18 -16.97 27.95
C ASP A 347 26.16 -16.80 26.44
N ILE A 348 25.95 -17.89 25.70
CA ILE A 348 25.84 -17.86 24.22
C ILE A 348 24.62 -17.02 23.79
N LEU A 349 23.48 -17.23 24.45
CA LEU A 349 22.26 -16.50 24.13
C LEU A 349 22.41 -14.99 24.40
N ASN A 350 23.06 -14.62 25.52
CA ASN A 350 23.33 -13.24 25.87
C ASN A 350 24.36 -12.59 24.95
N GLU A 351 25.36 -13.36 24.48
CA GLU A 351 26.35 -12.87 23.50
C GLU A 351 25.66 -12.49 22.19
N VAL A 352 24.77 -13.33 21.68
CA VAL A 352 24.04 -13.08 20.43
C VAL A 352 22.98 -11.99 20.62
N LEU A 353 22.26 -11.99 21.74
CA LEU A 353 21.29 -10.95 22.07
C LEU A 353 21.97 -9.58 22.17
N ALA A 354 23.18 -9.53 22.72
CA ALA A 354 24.03 -8.33 22.86
C ALA A 354 23.26 -7.13 23.42
N ILE A 355 22.46 -7.36 24.47
CA ILE A 355 21.77 -6.35 25.28
C ILE A 355 22.30 -6.49 26.71
N LYS A 356 22.70 -5.37 27.30
CA LYS A 356 23.34 -5.37 28.64
C LYS A 356 22.44 -4.66 29.65
N LYS A 357 22.65 -4.99 30.91
CA LYS A 357 22.05 -4.25 32.02
C LYS A 357 22.43 -2.76 31.94
N GLY A 358 21.40 -1.88 32.02
CA GLY A 358 21.55 -0.44 31.89
C GLY A 358 21.39 0.09 30.47
N ASP A 359 21.29 -0.78 29.46
CA ASP A 359 20.94 -0.36 28.10
C ASP A 359 19.51 0.19 28.07
N ILE A 360 19.25 1.11 27.14
CA ILE A 360 17.93 1.69 26.95
C ILE A 360 16.95 0.58 26.56
N TYR A 361 15.80 0.54 27.23
CA TYR A 361 14.72 -0.40 26.90
C TYR A 361 14.12 -0.09 25.52
N ASP A 362 14.65 -0.74 24.51
CA ASP A 362 14.22 -0.61 23.11
C ASP A 362 13.58 -1.92 22.65
N THR A 363 12.24 -1.94 22.60
CA THR A 363 11.46 -3.11 22.21
C THR A 363 11.68 -3.52 20.77
N GLU A 364 11.91 -2.56 19.87
CA GLU A 364 12.17 -2.83 18.45
C GLU A 364 13.54 -3.53 18.27
N THR A 365 14.56 -3.05 19.00
CA THR A 365 15.88 -3.68 18.97
C THR A 365 15.84 -5.06 19.63
N LEU A 366 15.13 -5.21 20.75
CA LEU A 366 14.95 -6.49 21.42
C LEU A 366 14.31 -7.52 20.46
N GLU A 367 13.20 -7.18 19.83
CA GLU A 367 12.51 -8.06 18.90
C GLU A 367 13.38 -8.44 17.69
N LYS A 368 14.11 -7.47 17.12
CA LYS A 368 15.06 -7.75 16.02
C LYS A 368 16.17 -8.68 16.42
N LYS A 369 16.71 -8.52 17.63
CA LYS A 369 17.77 -9.38 18.17
C LYS A 369 17.27 -10.79 18.48
N ILE A 370 15.99 -10.95 18.78
CA ILE A 370 15.36 -12.26 18.99
C ILE A 370 15.03 -12.93 17.65
N THR A 371 14.31 -12.25 16.75
CA THR A 371 13.65 -12.89 15.61
C THR A 371 14.36 -12.71 14.27
N TYR A 372 14.85 -11.52 13.98
CA TYR A 372 15.52 -11.21 12.71
C TYR A 372 16.41 -9.96 12.79
N ASN A 373 17.70 -10.19 12.80
CA ASN A 373 18.69 -9.12 12.77
C ASN A 373 19.31 -8.98 11.36
N PRO A 374 18.98 -7.93 10.60
CA PRO A 374 19.55 -7.75 9.26
C PRO A 374 21.06 -7.45 9.24
N LYS A 375 21.64 -7.13 10.40
CA LYS A 375 23.06 -6.74 10.54
C LYS A 375 23.94 -7.83 11.14
N GLY A 376 23.39 -8.98 11.48
CA GLY A 376 24.13 -10.06 12.12
C GLY A 376 23.23 -11.20 12.55
N SER A 377 23.74 -12.05 13.44
CA SER A 377 22.96 -13.15 14.00
C SER A 377 21.88 -12.64 14.95
N ASP A 378 20.79 -13.36 15.04
CA ASP A 378 19.75 -13.22 16.04
C ASP A 378 19.58 -14.53 16.80
N VAL A 379 18.90 -14.48 17.96
CA VAL A 379 18.78 -15.65 18.81
C VAL A 379 18.02 -16.78 18.13
N SER A 380 16.93 -16.45 17.40
CA SER A 380 16.18 -17.45 16.63
C SER A 380 17.02 -18.11 15.53
N SER A 381 18.00 -17.40 14.96
CA SER A 381 18.87 -17.97 13.93
C SER A 381 19.76 -19.08 14.47
N LEU A 382 20.22 -19.00 15.74
CA LEU A 382 21.00 -20.09 16.38
C LEU A 382 20.22 -21.40 16.37
N TYR A 383 18.96 -21.34 16.73
CA TYR A 383 18.09 -22.50 16.76
C TYR A 383 17.74 -22.98 15.34
N GLN A 384 17.32 -22.07 14.48
CA GLN A 384 16.82 -22.39 13.14
C GLN A 384 17.93 -22.86 12.19
N ASP A 385 19.17 -22.43 12.39
CA ASP A 385 20.31 -22.93 11.62
C ASP A 385 20.74 -24.35 12.00
N ASN A 386 20.29 -24.80 13.18
CA ASN A 386 20.49 -26.16 13.65
C ASN A 386 19.22 -27.04 13.58
N GLY A 387 18.24 -26.63 12.77
CA GLY A 387 17.05 -27.41 12.48
C GLY A 387 15.86 -27.15 13.40
N TYR A 388 15.98 -26.37 14.45
CA TYR A 388 14.89 -26.12 15.40
C TYR A 388 13.91 -25.07 14.85
N LEU A 389 13.24 -25.43 13.75
CA LEU A 389 12.27 -24.56 13.06
C LEU A 389 11.08 -24.19 13.97
N PHE A 390 10.70 -25.10 14.87
CA PHE A 390 9.56 -24.90 15.77
C PHE A 390 9.92 -24.10 17.02
N SER A 391 11.16 -23.66 17.15
CA SER A 391 11.59 -22.84 18.29
C SER A 391 10.84 -21.50 18.33
N ASN A 392 10.48 -21.09 19.53
CA ASN A 392 9.83 -19.82 19.80
C ASN A 392 10.43 -19.18 21.05
N ILE A 393 10.74 -17.90 20.96
CA ILE A 393 11.37 -17.13 22.05
C ILE A 393 10.45 -15.94 22.35
N GLN A 394 9.95 -15.89 23.58
CA GLN A 394 9.02 -14.85 24.01
C GLN A 394 9.64 -14.02 25.13
N PRO A 395 9.92 -12.73 24.89
CA PRO A 395 10.33 -11.81 25.93
C PRO A 395 9.13 -11.41 26.79
N ILE A 396 9.17 -11.67 28.08
CA ILE A 396 8.12 -11.33 29.03
C ILE A 396 8.68 -10.38 30.08
N GLU A 397 8.03 -9.26 30.26
CA GLU A 397 8.33 -8.34 31.36
C GLU A 397 7.83 -8.94 32.67
N VAL A 398 8.72 -9.29 33.55
CA VAL A 398 8.40 -9.94 34.84
C VAL A 398 8.46 -8.97 36.03
N GLY A 399 9.07 -7.82 35.86
CA GLY A 399 9.13 -6.82 36.93
C GLY A 399 9.58 -5.46 36.43
N VAL A 400 9.03 -4.41 37.06
CA VAL A 400 9.41 -3.03 36.83
C VAL A 400 9.73 -2.40 38.17
N ILE A 401 10.98 -2.00 38.38
CA ILE A 401 11.45 -1.35 39.60
C ILE A 401 12.03 0.01 39.24
N GLY A 402 11.28 1.07 39.59
CA GLY A 402 11.62 2.44 39.25
C GLY A 402 11.56 2.68 37.73
N ASP A 403 12.72 2.84 37.11
CA ASP A 403 12.91 3.02 35.67
C ASP A 403 13.53 1.81 34.97
N SER A 404 13.59 0.68 35.67
CA SER A 404 14.34 -0.50 35.24
C SER A 404 13.41 -1.71 35.09
N ILE A 405 13.55 -2.45 33.98
CA ILE A 405 12.67 -3.57 33.60
C ILE A 405 13.46 -4.87 33.62
N ASP A 406 12.88 -5.89 34.26
CA ASP A 406 13.35 -7.27 34.20
C ASP A 406 12.59 -8.03 33.11
N ILE A 407 13.36 -8.72 32.28
CA ILE A 407 12.84 -9.54 31.19
C ILE A 407 13.14 -11.01 31.46
N GLU A 408 12.14 -11.85 31.31
CA GLU A 408 12.27 -13.29 31.22
C GLU A 408 12.11 -13.73 29.77
N MET A 409 13.17 -14.30 29.21
CA MET A 409 13.15 -14.89 27.87
C MET A 409 12.68 -16.32 27.96
N ARG A 410 11.43 -16.57 27.62
CA ARG A 410 10.85 -17.94 27.59
C ARG A 410 11.15 -18.57 26.26
N VAL A 411 11.94 -19.62 26.28
CA VAL A 411 12.34 -20.39 25.12
C VAL A 411 11.54 -21.67 25.05
N TYR A 412 10.90 -21.88 23.93
CA TYR A 412 10.38 -23.19 23.54
C TYR A 412 11.22 -23.67 22.35
N GLU A 413 12.04 -24.70 22.56
CA GLU A 413 13.03 -25.14 21.55
C GLU A 413 12.40 -26.01 20.46
N GLY A 414 11.45 -26.88 20.86
CA GLY A 414 10.76 -27.79 19.96
C GLY A 414 11.66 -28.90 19.40
N ALA A 415 11.15 -29.65 18.43
CA ALA A 415 11.89 -30.68 17.72
C ALA A 415 12.66 -30.11 16.51
N GLN A 416 13.69 -30.85 16.06
CA GLN A 416 14.41 -30.50 14.83
C GLN A 416 13.61 -30.91 13.61
N ALA A 417 13.36 -29.98 12.69
CA ALA A 417 12.68 -30.23 11.43
C ALA A 417 13.64 -30.74 10.35
N THR A 418 13.22 -31.77 9.63
CA THR A 418 13.90 -32.28 8.42
C THR A 418 13.17 -31.79 7.18
N ILE A 419 13.90 -31.35 6.16
CA ILE A 419 13.33 -30.93 4.87
C ILE A 419 12.77 -32.17 4.17
N ASN A 420 11.45 -32.18 3.92
CA ASN A 420 10.78 -33.29 3.25
C ASN A 420 10.79 -33.05 1.72
N GLN A 421 10.17 -31.98 1.23
CA GLN A 421 10.09 -31.68 -0.19
C GLN A 421 10.38 -30.22 -0.48
N ILE A 422 10.87 -29.96 -1.72
CA ILE A 422 11.11 -28.60 -2.20
C ILE A 422 10.34 -28.39 -3.51
N PHE A 423 9.43 -27.44 -3.48
CA PHE A 423 8.61 -27.04 -4.60
C PHE A 423 9.11 -25.72 -5.18
N ILE A 424 9.02 -25.58 -6.50
CA ILE A 424 9.36 -24.35 -7.21
C ILE A 424 8.13 -23.93 -8.01
N LYS A 425 7.77 -22.63 -7.90
CA LYS A 425 6.61 -22.05 -8.60
C LYS A 425 7.00 -20.73 -9.25
N GLY A 426 6.40 -20.44 -10.42
CA GLY A 426 6.60 -19.18 -11.12
C GLY A 426 7.84 -19.11 -12.02
N ASN A 427 8.39 -20.27 -12.40
CA ASN A 427 9.50 -20.42 -13.32
C ASN A 427 9.03 -20.86 -14.72
N ASP A 428 8.16 -20.06 -15.35
CA ASP A 428 7.53 -20.40 -16.63
C ASP A 428 8.51 -20.47 -17.83
N ARG A 429 9.64 -19.78 -17.74
CA ARG A 429 10.67 -19.67 -18.77
C ARG A 429 11.96 -20.39 -18.41
N THR A 430 12.29 -20.43 -17.10
CA THR A 430 13.54 -21.01 -16.61
C THR A 430 13.29 -22.45 -16.20
N SER A 431 14.12 -23.34 -16.66
CA SER A 431 14.03 -24.78 -16.35
C SER A 431 14.28 -25.04 -14.87
N ASP A 432 13.55 -25.97 -14.31
CA ASP A 432 13.59 -26.33 -12.88
C ASP A 432 15.02 -26.68 -12.40
N HIS A 433 15.79 -27.39 -13.22
CA HIS A 433 17.17 -27.77 -12.89
C HIS A 433 18.10 -26.56 -12.70
N VAL A 434 17.85 -25.42 -13.38
CA VAL A 434 18.65 -24.19 -13.24
C VAL A 434 18.46 -23.59 -11.85
N ILE A 435 17.26 -23.70 -11.30
CA ILE A 435 16.95 -23.22 -9.96
C ILE A 435 17.47 -24.22 -8.92
N ARG A 436 17.19 -25.51 -9.10
CA ARG A 436 17.58 -26.56 -8.15
C ARG A 436 19.09 -26.64 -7.91
N ARG A 437 19.90 -26.39 -8.91
CA ARG A 437 21.37 -26.40 -8.78
C ARG A 437 21.91 -25.26 -7.89
N GLU A 438 21.14 -24.20 -7.71
CA GLU A 438 21.48 -23.06 -6.84
C GLU A 438 20.94 -23.24 -5.42
N LEU A 439 20.06 -24.23 -5.18
CA LEU A 439 19.52 -24.48 -3.85
C LEU A 439 20.58 -25.08 -2.93
N ARG A 440 20.78 -24.49 -1.79
CA ARG A 440 21.67 -24.98 -0.73
C ARG A 440 20.99 -25.99 0.18
N THR A 441 19.66 -25.93 0.26
CA THR A 441 18.84 -26.86 1.03
C THR A 441 18.43 -28.04 0.17
N ILE A 442 18.53 -29.25 0.71
CA ILE A 442 18.25 -30.51 -0.01
C ILE A 442 17.28 -31.34 0.83
N PRO A 443 16.29 -32.02 0.24
CA PRO A 443 15.44 -32.98 0.94
C PRO A 443 16.25 -34.01 1.73
N GLY A 444 15.79 -34.32 2.96
CA GLY A 444 16.47 -35.19 3.91
C GLY A 444 17.50 -34.52 4.81
N GLN A 445 17.88 -33.29 4.54
CA GLN A 445 18.72 -32.49 5.45
C GLN A 445 17.89 -31.78 6.53
N LYS A 446 18.53 -31.41 7.61
CA LYS A 446 17.91 -30.57 8.63
C LYS A 446 17.65 -29.16 8.08
N TYR A 447 16.58 -28.57 8.55
CA TYR A 447 16.25 -27.20 8.21
C TYR A 447 17.39 -26.25 8.62
N ASN A 448 17.72 -25.31 7.77
CA ASN A 448 18.73 -24.29 8.05
C ASN A 448 18.32 -22.97 7.40
N ARG A 449 18.06 -21.96 8.25
CA ARG A 449 17.58 -20.65 7.82
C ARG A 449 18.63 -19.86 7.04
N SER A 450 19.88 -19.93 7.49
CA SER A 450 20.99 -19.25 6.81
C SER A 450 21.19 -19.75 5.39
N GLU A 451 21.03 -21.06 5.16
CA GLU A 451 21.14 -21.64 3.82
C GLU A 451 19.94 -21.23 2.91
N LEU A 452 18.74 -21.04 3.48
CA LEU A 452 17.62 -20.46 2.71
C LEU A 452 17.91 -19.02 2.29
N ILE A 453 18.38 -18.18 3.22
CA ILE A 453 18.74 -16.78 2.92
C ILE A 453 19.88 -16.73 1.88
N ARG A 454 20.82 -17.63 1.98
CA ARG A 454 21.92 -17.75 1.00
C ARG A 454 21.40 -18.12 -0.37
N THR A 455 20.53 -19.13 -0.46
CA THR A 455 19.85 -19.53 -1.70
C THR A 455 19.08 -18.36 -2.31
N GLN A 456 18.35 -17.59 -1.50
CA GLN A 456 17.61 -16.41 -1.97
C GLN A 456 18.56 -15.38 -2.64
N ARG A 457 19.74 -15.16 -2.08
CA ARG A 457 20.76 -14.27 -2.68
C ARG A 457 21.32 -14.86 -3.98
N GLU A 458 21.63 -16.14 -4.00
CA GLU A 458 22.17 -16.83 -5.19
C GLU A 458 21.15 -16.79 -6.33
N LEU A 459 19.88 -17.08 -6.08
CA LEU A 459 18.80 -16.93 -7.06
C LEU A 459 18.61 -15.48 -7.55
N SER A 460 18.74 -14.51 -6.65
CA SER A 460 18.69 -13.08 -7.00
C SER A 460 19.84 -12.66 -7.94
N GLN A 461 21.03 -13.23 -7.77
CA GLN A 461 22.22 -12.95 -8.59
C GLN A 461 22.13 -13.52 -10.00
N LEU A 462 21.31 -14.53 -10.23
CA LEU A 462 21.07 -15.05 -11.57
C LEU A 462 20.50 -13.99 -12.53
N GLY A 463 19.75 -13.01 -11.97
CA GLY A 463 19.16 -11.93 -12.77
C GLY A 463 17.90 -12.32 -13.54
N TYR A 464 17.41 -13.53 -13.43
CA TYR A 464 16.20 -14.04 -14.13
C TYR A 464 14.92 -13.70 -13.39
N PHE A 465 15.01 -13.50 -12.06
CA PHE A 465 13.90 -13.29 -11.17
C PHE A 465 13.89 -11.88 -10.60
N ASP A 466 12.71 -11.40 -10.27
CA ASP A 466 12.53 -10.16 -9.52
C ASP A 466 12.97 -10.40 -8.07
N PRO A 467 14.03 -9.73 -7.57
CA PRO A 467 14.55 -9.96 -6.22
C PRO A 467 13.52 -9.82 -5.10
N GLU A 468 12.51 -8.94 -5.28
CA GLU A 468 11.44 -8.73 -4.30
C GLU A 468 10.44 -9.90 -4.25
N SER A 469 10.42 -10.73 -5.29
CA SER A 469 9.50 -11.85 -5.43
C SER A 469 10.12 -13.20 -5.11
N ILE A 470 11.42 -13.27 -4.83
CA ILE A 470 12.08 -14.52 -4.43
C ILE A 470 11.76 -14.77 -2.96
N ASN A 471 10.78 -15.62 -2.70
CA ASN A 471 10.29 -15.88 -1.36
C ASN A 471 10.28 -17.39 -1.04
N PRO A 472 11.12 -17.85 -0.11
CA PRO A 472 11.02 -19.20 0.43
C PRO A 472 9.87 -19.25 1.45
N VAL A 473 8.88 -20.08 1.19
CA VAL A 473 7.74 -20.32 2.07
C VAL A 473 7.90 -21.71 2.71
N PRO A 474 8.44 -21.80 3.95
CA PRO A 474 8.46 -23.03 4.69
C PRO A 474 7.06 -23.35 5.20
N VAL A 475 6.62 -24.57 4.94
CA VAL A 475 5.34 -25.12 5.44
C VAL A 475 5.69 -26.24 6.43
N PRO A 476 5.70 -25.93 7.74
CA PRO A 476 6.08 -26.90 8.76
C PRO A 476 4.98 -27.93 9.00
N ASN A 477 5.39 -29.17 9.23
CA ASN A 477 4.54 -30.25 9.71
C ASN A 477 5.04 -30.74 11.08
N PRO A 478 4.49 -30.22 12.19
CA PRO A 478 4.96 -30.57 13.53
C PRO A 478 4.73 -32.05 13.90
N GLN A 479 3.74 -32.70 13.28
CA GLN A 479 3.42 -34.12 13.61
C GLN A 479 4.52 -35.07 13.12
N ASN A 480 5.13 -34.75 11.97
CA ASN A 480 6.18 -35.57 11.36
C ASN A 480 7.57 -34.98 11.53
N GLU A 481 7.69 -33.86 12.26
CA GLU A 481 8.95 -33.10 12.43
C GLU A 481 9.61 -32.78 11.08
N THR A 482 8.79 -32.44 10.10
CA THR A 482 9.26 -32.12 8.74
C THR A 482 8.83 -30.73 8.29
N VAL A 483 9.46 -30.24 7.23
CA VAL A 483 9.10 -28.99 6.58
C VAL A 483 9.18 -29.14 5.06
N ASP A 484 8.13 -28.71 4.38
CA ASP A 484 8.13 -28.52 2.94
C ASP A 484 8.52 -27.08 2.63
N ILE A 485 9.37 -26.86 1.61
CA ILE A 485 9.81 -25.52 1.24
C ILE A 485 9.29 -25.20 -0.17
N THR A 486 8.46 -24.18 -0.30
CA THR A 486 8.01 -23.70 -1.60
C THR A 486 8.78 -22.42 -1.95
N TRP A 487 9.52 -22.45 -3.05
CA TRP A 487 10.12 -21.26 -3.65
C TRP A 487 9.12 -20.59 -4.58
N GLU A 488 8.60 -19.44 -4.17
CA GLU A 488 7.78 -18.61 -5.03
C GLU A 488 8.68 -17.61 -5.75
N LEU A 489 8.62 -17.64 -7.08
CA LEU A 489 9.47 -16.85 -7.95
C LEU A 489 8.60 -16.06 -8.93
N LYS A 490 9.11 -14.93 -9.40
CA LYS A 490 8.51 -14.18 -10.50
C LYS A 490 9.59 -13.81 -11.50
N GLU A 491 9.47 -14.32 -12.69
CA GLU A 491 10.45 -14.04 -13.73
C GLU A 491 10.36 -12.60 -14.24
N LYS A 492 11.51 -12.03 -14.56
CA LYS A 492 11.65 -10.73 -15.20
C LYS A 492 12.39 -10.87 -16.53
N PRO A 493 12.23 -9.92 -17.46
CA PRO A 493 13.08 -9.85 -18.64
C PRO A 493 14.55 -9.73 -18.21
N SER A 494 15.39 -10.64 -18.68
CA SER A 494 16.83 -10.67 -18.38
C SER A 494 17.69 -10.30 -19.58
N ASP A 495 17.05 -10.09 -20.72
CA ASP A 495 17.70 -9.70 -21.96
C ASP A 495 18.02 -8.21 -21.94
N GLN A 496 19.18 -7.85 -22.42
CA GLN A 496 19.68 -6.47 -22.41
C GLN A 496 20.03 -6.02 -23.81
N VAL A 497 19.62 -4.80 -24.13
CA VAL A 497 20.04 -4.09 -25.33
C VAL A 497 20.98 -2.98 -24.89
N GLU A 498 22.22 -3.01 -25.39
CA GLU A 498 23.19 -1.94 -25.18
C GLU A 498 23.16 -1.04 -26.42
N LEU A 499 22.93 0.24 -26.20
CA LEU A 499 23.03 1.26 -27.22
C LEU A 499 23.81 2.43 -26.65
N SER A 500 24.99 2.68 -27.18
CA SER A 500 25.80 3.84 -26.79
C SER A 500 26.32 4.57 -28.02
N GLY A 501 26.46 5.87 -27.91
CA GLY A 501 26.96 6.68 -29.02
C GLY A 501 27.54 8.01 -28.52
N GLY A 502 28.54 8.50 -29.23
CA GLY A 502 29.19 9.75 -28.90
C GLY A 502 30.05 10.25 -30.05
N TRP A 503 30.62 11.45 -29.89
CA TRP A 503 31.56 12.00 -30.84
C TRP A 503 32.98 11.88 -30.31
N GLY A 504 33.81 11.10 -30.99
CA GLY A 504 35.19 10.78 -30.61
C GLY A 504 36.25 11.71 -31.26
N GLY A 505 35.96 12.97 -31.50
CA GLY A 505 36.90 13.90 -32.08
C GLY A 505 37.36 13.47 -33.46
N TYR A 506 38.65 13.17 -33.62
CA TYR A 506 39.26 12.73 -34.89
C TYR A 506 38.61 11.46 -35.48
N PHE A 507 38.12 10.56 -34.66
CA PHE A 507 37.49 9.32 -35.09
C PHE A 507 36.03 9.50 -35.56
N GLY A 508 35.45 10.70 -35.36
CA GLY A 508 34.07 10.96 -35.71
C GLY A 508 33.08 10.31 -34.76
N PHE A 509 31.97 9.75 -35.27
CA PHE A 509 30.96 9.06 -34.46
C PHE A 509 31.50 7.74 -33.94
N VAL A 510 31.40 7.54 -32.65
CA VAL A 510 31.71 6.28 -31.96
C VAL A 510 30.41 5.70 -31.42
N GLY A 511 30.11 4.46 -31.70
CA GLY A 511 28.88 3.83 -31.25
C GLY A 511 29.05 2.35 -30.95
N THR A 512 28.25 1.86 -30.02
CA THR A 512 28.16 0.42 -29.72
C THR A 512 26.69 0.00 -29.75
N VAL A 513 26.42 -1.11 -30.39
CA VAL A 513 25.15 -1.83 -30.33
C VAL A 513 25.43 -3.23 -29.86
N GLY A 514 24.79 -3.64 -28.77
CA GLY A 514 24.93 -4.95 -28.16
C GLY A 514 23.57 -5.56 -27.81
N LEU A 515 23.48 -6.86 -27.96
CA LEU A 515 22.37 -7.69 -27.52
C LEU A 515 22.93 -8.77 -26.61
N SER A 516 22.38 -8.91 -25.42
CA SER A 516 22.78 -9.90 -24.43
C SER A 516 21.55 -10.64 -23.90
N PHE A 517 21.58 -11.96 -24.02
CA PHE A 517 20.53 -12.89 -23.59
C PHE A 517 21.08 -13.71 -22.44
N SER A 518 20.49 -13.60 -21.26
CA SER A 518 21.05 -14.15 -20.03
C SER A 518 20.52 -15.53 -19.64
N ASN A 519 19.39 -15.94 -20.21
CA ASN A 519 18.80 -17.26 -19.94
C ASN A 519 18.67 -18.11 -21.23
N PHE A 520 19.70 -18.07 -22.07
CA PHE A 520 19.71 -18.79 -23.32
C PHE A 520 19.77 -20.31 -23.10
N SER A 521 19.25 -21.08 -24.05
CA SER A 521 19.27 -22.54 -24.02
C SER A 521 19.64 -23.12 -25.41
N VAL A 522 20.79 -23.72 -25.49
CA VAL A 522 21.19 -24.50 -26.70
C VAL A 522 20.27 -25.70 -26.90
N LYS A 523 19.82 -26.35 -25.84
CA LYS A 523 18.94 -27.53 -25.91
C LYS A 523 17.59 -27.21 -26.56
N ASN A 524 17.08 -26.01 -26.27
CA ASN A 524 15.75 -25.58 -26.72
C ASN A 524 15.76 -24.95 -28.13
N ILE A 525 16.89 -24.98 -28.86
CA ILE A 525 16.96 -24.42 -30.23
C ILE A 525 15.94 -25.07 -31.17
N LYS A 526 15.65 -26.35 -30.98
CA LYS A 526 14.67 -27.09 -31.79
C LYS A 526 13.23 -26.97 -31.32
N ASP A 527 13.00 -26.37 -30.13
CA ASP A 527 11.68 -26.21 -29.54
C ASP A 527 11.22 -24.74 -29.65
N PHE A 528 10.54 -24.43 -30.75
CA PHE A 528 10.05 -23.07 -31.02
C PHE A 528 9.05 -22.55 -29.98
N SER A 529 8.41 -23.41 -29.18
CA SER A 529 7.50 -23.00 -28.12
C SER A 529 8.23 -22.27 -27.00
N LYS A 530 9.53 -22.50 -26.86
CA LYS A 530 10.41 -21.89 -25.83
C LYS A 530 11.21 -20.68 -26.32
N TRP A 531 10.89 -20.15 -27.53
CA TRP A 531 11.55 -18.96 -28.05
C TRP A 531 10.91 -17.67 -27.53
N ARG A 532 11.72 -16.74 -26.91
CA ARG A 532 11.29 -15.47 -26.28
C ARG A 532 12.33 -14.33 -26.32
N PRO A 533 12.84 -13.76 -27.40
CA PRO A 533 12.78 -14.15 -28.84
C PRO A 533 13.75 -15.26 -29.23
N LEU A 534 14.74 -15.57 -28.41
CA LEU A 534 15.65 -16.70 -28.56
C LEU A 534 15.22 -17.86 -27.64
N PRO A 535 15.72 -19.10 -27.89
CA PRO A 535 15.41 -20.21 -27.01
C PRO A 535 15.94 -19.95 -25.60
N VAL A 536 15.07 -20.08 -24.60
CA VAL A 536 15.36 -19.78 -23.17
C VAL A 536 15.22 -21.04 -22.31
N GLY A 537 15.84 -20.99 -21.11
CA GLY A 537 15.57 -21.96 -20.06
C GLY A 537 16.77 -22.54 -19.34
N ASP A 538 17.98 -22.60 -19.91
CA ASP A 538 19.12 -23.31 -19.30
C ASP A 538 20.12 -22.39 -18.57
N GLY A 539 19.87 -21.08 -18.57
CA GLY A 539 20.72 -20.12 -17.87
C GLY A 539 22.06 -19.84 -18.54
N GLN A 540 22.19 -20.19 -19.81
CA GLN A 540 23.36 -19.86 -20.63
C GLN A 540 23.33 -18.37 -20.99
N LYS A 541 24.48 -17.78 -21.28
CA LYS A 541 24.58 -16.39 -21.75
C LYS A 541 25.03 -16.35 -23.19
N LEU A 542 24.32 -15.58 -23.98
CA LEU A 542 24.68 -15.32 -25.39
C LEU A 542 24.73 -13.80 -25.59
N SER A 543 25.85 -13.28 -26.11
CA SER A 543 25.97 -11.86 -26.37
C SER A 543 26.58 -11.62 -27.75
N VAL A 544 26.02 -10.68 -28.47
CA VAL A 544 26.52 -10.16 -29.73
C VAL A 544 26.68 -8.65 -29.60
N ARG A 545 27.86 -8.15 -29.93
CA ARG A 545 28.17 -6.72 -29.83
C ARG A 545 28.87 -6.26 -31.11
N VAL A 546 28.45 -5.11 -31.61
CA VAL A 546 29.09 -4.38 -32.70
C VAL A 546 29.50 -3.01 -32.18
N GLN A 547 30.75 -2.70 -32.27
CA GLN A 547 31.31 -1.41 -31.91
C GLN A 547 31.96 -0.77 -33.14
N ALA A 548 31.68 0.48 -33.38
CA ALA A 548 32.26 1.24 -34.47
C ALA A 548 32.87 2.55 -33.94
N ASN A 549 34.13 2.81 -34.28
CA ASN A 549 34.83 4.07 -34.01
C ASN A 549 35.05 4.77 -35.35
N GLY A 550 34.06 5.54 -35.79
CA GLY A 550 34.02 6.13 -37.11
C GLY A 550 33.97 5.06 -38.22
N ARG A 551 34.59 5.37 -39.39
CA ARG A 551 34.75 4.44 -40.48
C ARG A 551 36.01 3.58 -40.38
N GLN A 552 36.89 3.91 -39.43
CA GLN A 552 38.25 3.40 -39.37
C GLN A 552 38.33 2.07 -38.62
N PHE A 553 37.61 1.96 -37.51
CA PHE A 553 37.70 0.79 -36.65
C PHE A 553 36.32 0.21 -36.35
N GLN A 554 36.13 -1.06 -36.63
CA GLN A 554 34.89 -1.78 -36.34
C GLN A 554 35.25 -3.10 -35.65
N THR A 555 34.55 -3.40 -34.55
CA THR A 555 34.73 -4.67 -33.84
C THR A 555 33.38 -5.36 -33.72
N TYR A 556 33.38 -6.62 -34.12
CA TYR A 556 32.26 -7.55 -33.99
C TYR A 556 32.64 -8.59 -32.95
N SER A 557 31.87 -8.70 -31.87
CA SER A 557 32.15 -9.63 -30.78
C SER A 557 30.97 -10.55 -30.56
N PHE A 558 31.27 -11.80 -30.35
CA PHE A 558 30.34 -12.86 -30.01
C PHE A 558 30.83 -13.52 -28.73
N THR A 559 29.97 -13.68 -27.74
CA THR A 559 30.27 -14.34 -26.47
C THR A 559 29.21 -15.37 -26.18
N PHE A 560 29.62 -16.59 -25.90
CA PHE A 560 28.76 -17.64 -25.35
C PHE A 560 29.34 -18.11 -24.02
N SER A 561 28.49 -18.29 -23.01
CA SER A 561 28.92 -18.77 -21.68
C SER A 561 27.93 -19.80 -21.14
N GLU A 562 28.46 -20.95 -20.70
CA GLU A 562 27.76 -22.00 -19.97
C GLU A 562 28.26 -22.02 -18.53
N PRO A 563 27.48 -21.55 -17.54
CA PRO A 563 27.96 -21.45 -16.17
C PRO A 563 28.05 -22.78 -15.41
N TRP A 564 27.43 -23.84 -15.94
CA TRP A 564 27.40 -25.15 -15.31
C TRP A 564 27.75 -26.26 -16.33
N LEU A 565 28.91 -26.16 -16.97
CA LEU A 565 29.37 -27.16 -17.92
C LEU A 565 29.46 -28.55 -17.25
N GLY A 566 28.71 -29.51 -17.84
CA GLY A 566 28.59 -30.86 -17.28
C GLY A 566 27.49 -31.01 -16.22
N GLY A 567 26.82 -29.94 -15.79
CA GLY A 567 25.59 -29.96 -14.96
C GLY A 567 25.76 -30.36 -13.49
N ARG A 568 26.94 -30.81 -13.06
CA ARG A 568 27.19 -31.33 -11.72
C ARG A 568 27.89 -30.34 -10.79
N LYS A 569 28.72 -29.47 -11.34
CA LYS A 569 29.50 -28.47 -10.60
C LYS A 569 29.45 -27.12 -11.34
N PRO A 570 29.61 -25.99 -10.65
CA PRO A 570 29.56 -24.65 -11.26
C PRO A 570 30.87 -24.38 -12.07
N ASN A 571 31.12 -25.19 -13.08
CA ASN A 571 32.23 -24.99 -14.00
C ASN A 571 31.80 -24.03 -15.09
N ASN A 572 32.28 -22.81 -15.08
CA ASN A 572 31.96 -21.84 -16.12
C ASN A 572 32.87 -22.06 -17.35
N PHE A 573 32.22 -22.27 -18.49
CA PHE A 573 32.88 -22.35 -19.79
C PHE A 573 32.44 -21.16 -20.64
N SER A 574 33.37 -20.38 -21.16
CA SER A 574 33.07 -19.21 -21.99
C SER A 574 33.89 -19.22 -23.26
N ILE A 575 33.25 -18.97 -24.41
CA ILE A 575 33.90 -18.73 -25.70
C ILE A 575 33.66 -17.27 -26.07
N ASN A 576 34.75 -16.56 -26.32
CA ASN A 576 34.71 -15.21 -26.85
C ASN A 576 35.37 -15.20 -28.23
N TYR A 577 34.63 -14.75 -29.22
CA TYR A 577 35.14 -14.51 -30.56
C TYR A 577 35.03 -13.02 -30.89
N SER A 578 36.12 -12.44 -31.38
CA SER A 578 36.15 -11.02 -31.75
C SER A 578 36.83 -10.84 -33.07
N TYR A 579 36.17 -10.16 -33.99
CA TYR A 579 36.69 -9.81 -35.29
C TYR A 579 36.76 -8.27 -35.41
N SER A 580 37.96 -7.75 -35.65
CA SER A 580 38.20 -6.31 -35.77
C SER A 580 38.68 -5.94 -37.16
N VAL A 581 38.05 -4.97 -37.76
CA VAL A 581 38.43 -4.36 -39.03
C VAL A 581 39.04 -3.00 -38.75
N ASN A 582 40.32 -2.86 -39.12
CA ASN A 582 41.02 -1.57 -39.04
C ASN A 582 41.31 -1.07 -40.44
N ARG A 583 40.74 0.05 -40.84
CA ARG A 583 40.97 0.68 -42.13
C ARG A 583 41.89 1.89 -41.90
N MET A 584 43.17 1.75 -42.30
CA MET A 584 44.07 2.91 -42.36
C MET A 584 43.51 3.90 -43.38
N LEU A 585 43.30 5.13 -42.95
CA LEU A 585 43.12 6.23 -43.88
C LEU A 585 44.49 6.56 -44.44
N ASP A 586 44.66 6.41 -45.75
CA ASP A 586 45.80 6.97 -46.47
C ASP A 586 45.73 8.51 -46.36
N PHE A 587 46.40 9.02 -45.33
CA PHE A 587 46.50 10.48 -45.07
C PHE A 587 47.52 11.15 -46.02
N PHE A 588 48.23 10.39 -46.80
CA PHE A 588 49.15 10.91 -47.81
C PHE A 588 48.55 10.71 -49.20
N GLY A 589 47.85 11.78 -49.61
CA GLY A 589 47.56 11.97 -51.02
C GLY A 589 48.83 11.80 -51.86
N SER A 590 48.67 11.09 -52.93
CA SER A 590 49.62 10.81 -53.99
C SER A 590 50.78 11.81 -54.11
N GLY A 591 51.89 11.54 -53.47
CA GLY A 591 53.16 12.28 -53.62
C GLY A 591 54.30 11.27 -53.87
N ARG A 592 54.58 11.03 -55.15
CA ARG A 592 55.81 10.49 -55.72
C ARG A 592 56.53 9.32 -55.03
N TYR A 593 56.44 8.25 -55.63
CA TYR A 593 57.30 7.07 -55.56
C TYR A 593 58.78 7.48 -55.42
N ASN A 594 59.41 7.13 -54.33
CA ASN A 594 60.86 7.14 -54.16
C ASN A 594 61.36 5.71 -53.92
N PRO A 595 62.06 5.08 -54.86
CA PRO A 595 62.38 3.65 -54.81
C PRO A 595 63.71 3.36 -54.10
N TYR A 596 64.08 4.05 -53.04
CA TYR A 596 65.27 3.66 -52.26
C TYR A 596 65.00 3.89 -50.76
N GLY A 597 65.07 2.78 -50.01
CA GLY A 597 65.15 2.84 -48.57
C GLY A 597 64.33 1.79 -47.82
N GLY A 598 64.61 0.53 -48.01
CA GLY A 598 64.15 -0.50 -47.07
C GLY A 598 64.95 -0.47 -45.79
N TYR A 599 64.32 -0.31 -44.67
CA TYR A 599 64.76 -0.85 -43.37
C TYR A 599 63.53 -1.31 -42.58
N GLY A 600 63.66 -2.54 -42.09
CA GLY A 600 62.61 -3.32 -41.48
C GLY A 600 61.85 -2.61 -40.38
N GLY A 601 60.54 -2.61 -40.53
CA GLY A 601 59.64 -2.19 -39.48
C GLY A 601 59.66 -3.20 -38.33
N TYR A 602 60.01 -2.74 -37.18
CA TYR A 602 59.78 -3.44 -35.92
C TYR A 602 58.29 -3.74 -35.80
N GLY A 603 57.94 -5.01 -35.61
CA GLY A 603 56.59 -5.46 -35.38
C GLY A 603 55.99 -4.66 -34.22
N GLY A 604 54.86 -4.00 -34.51
CA GLY A 604 54.12 -3.29 -33.50
C GLY A 604 53.72 -4.26 -32.39
N TYR A 605 54.05 -3.91 -31.15
CA TYR A 605 53.52 -4.57 -29.99
C TYR A 605 51.99 -4.51 -30.09
N GLY A 606 51.37 -5.69 -30.08
CA GLY A 606 49.93 -5.84 -30.01
C GLY A 606 49.44 -5.03 -28.83
N GLY A 607 48.57 -4.06 -29.10
CA GLY A 607 47.96 -3.25 -28.04
C GLY A 607 47.29 -4.20 -27.05
N TYR A 608 47.64 -4.06 -25.79
CA TYR A 608 46.92 -4.69 -24.69
C TYR A 608 45.47 -4.31 -24.87
N GLY A 609 44.63 -5.32 -25.13
CA GLY A 609 43.20 -5.17 -25.11
C GLY A 609 42.82 -4.54 -23.77
N GLY A 610 42.28 -3.32 -23.83
CA GLY A 610 41.78 -2.67 -22.61
C GLY A 610 40.88 -3.64 -21.87
N TYR A 611 41.16 -3.91 -20.63
CA TYR A 611 40.25 -4.60 -19.74
C TYR A 611 38.96 -3.82 -19.83
N GLY A 612 37.92 -4.46 -20.41
CA GLY A 612 36.59 -3.92 -20.39
C GLY A 612 36.25 -3.58 -18.95
N GLY A 613 36.05 -2.28 -18.66
CA GLY A 613 35.68 -1.88 -17.32
C GLY A 613 34.50 -2.74 -16.89
N TYR A 614 34.62 -3.37 -15.74
CA TYR A 614 33.47 -3.97 -15.07
C TYR A 614 32.43 -2.89 -15.02
N GLY A 615 31.35 -3.08 -15.79
CA GLY A 615 30.21 -2.18 -15.74
C GLY A 615 29.85 -2.00 -14.29
N GLY A 616 29.92 -0.75 -13.80
CA GLY A 616 29.60 -0.46 -12.42
C GLY A 616 28.27 -1.13 -12.11
N TYR A 617 28.24 -1.91 -11.05
CA TYR A 617 26.99 -2.46 -10.54
C TYR A 617 26.07 -1.29 -10.35
N GLY A 618 25.03 -1.22 -11.17
CA GLY A 618 23.99 -0.23 -11.03
C GLY A 618 23.54 -0.26 -9.59
N GLY A 619 23.68 0.87 -8.89
CA GLY A 619 23.31 0.97 -7.50
C GLY A 619 21.92 0.37 -7.33
N TYR A 620 21.80 -0.59 -6.44
CA TYR A 620 20.51 -1.11 -6.04
C TYR A 620 19.69 0.09 -5.58
N GLY A 621 18.63 0.35 -6.30
CA GLY A 621 17.62 1.31 -5.87
C GLY A 621 17.27 0.98 -4.44
N GLY A 622 17.54 1.93 -3.54
CA GLY A 622 17.41 1.68 -2.11
C GLY A 622 16.07 1.09 -1.77
N TYR A 623 16.09 -0.05 -1.12
CA TYR A 623 15.01 -0.46 -0.28
C TYR A 623 14.74 0.69 0.68
N GLY A 624 13.58 1.29 0.59
CA GLY A 624 13.23 2.38 1.50
C GLY A 624 13.38 1.92 2.94
N GLY A 625 14.37 2.45 3.63
CA GLY A 625 14.49 2.32 5.07
C GLY A 625 15.57 1.42 5.64
N TYR A 626 16.41 0.73 4.87
CA TYR A 626 17.59 0.08 5.42
C TYR A 626 18.82 0.94 5.11
N GLY A 627 19.46 1.44 6.18
CA GLY A 627 20.60 2.34 6.11
C GLY A 627 21.71 1.81 5.20
N GLY A 628 22.23 2.70 4.34
CA GLY A 628 23.20 2.36 3.32
C GLY A 628 24.42 1.67 3.92
N TYR A 629 24.81 0.55 3.32
CA TYR A 629 26.14 -0.01 3.50
C TYR A 629 27.12 0.91 2.77
N GLY A 630 28.08 1.47 3.54
CA GLY A 630 29.17 2.23 3.01
C GLY A 630 29.93 1.41 1.96
N GLY A 631 30.21 2.04 0.81
CA GLY A 631 30.96 1.41 -0.26
C GLY A 631 32.28 0.84 0.26
N TYR A 632 32.59 -0.40 -0.12
CA TYR A 632 33.93 -0.97 0.05
C TYR A 632 34.88 -0.16 -0.82
N GLY A 633 35.83 0.51 -0.16
CA GLY A 633 36.90 1.22 -0.81
C GLY A 633 37.68 0.29 -1.73
N GLY A 634 38.01 0.79 -2.92
CA GLY A 634 38.79 0.06 -3.90
C GLY A 634 40.10 -0.41 -3.30
N TYR A 635 40.43 -1.68 -3.52
CA TYR A 635 41.78 -2.19 -3.26
C TYR A 635 42.75 -1.53 -4.23
N GLY A 636 43.71 -0.78 -3.65
CA GLY A 636 44.80 -0.21 -4.39
C GLY A 636 45.63 -1.30 -5.08
N GLY A 637 46.00 -1.03 -6.33
CA GLY A 637 46.82 -1.94 -7.11
C GLY A 637 48.18 -2.17 -6.44
N TYR A 638 48.56 -3.44 -6.35
CA TYR A 638 49.97 -3.79 -6.08
C TYR A 638 50.77 -3.55 -7.35
N GLY A 639 51.74 -2.62 -7.23
CA GLY A 639 52.79 -2.44 -8.24
C GLY A 639 53.71 -3.66 -8.27
N GLY A 640 54.06 -4.04 -9.50
CA GLY A 640 54.85 -5.21 -9.78
C GLY A 640 56.32 -5.15 -9.42
N TYR A 641 56.88 -6.26 -9.49
CA TYR A 641 58.22 -6.53 -10.02
C TYR A 641 58.09 -7.54 -11.13
#